data_7a43d9107f454ad2a091f8063facd35c
#
_entry.id   7a43d9107f454ad2a091f8063facd35c
#
_cell.length_a   1.000
_cell.length_b   1.000
_cell.length_c   1.000
_cell.angle_alpha   90.00
_cell.angle_beta   90.00
_cell.angle_gamma   90.00
#
_symmetry.space_group_name_H-M   'P 1'
#
loop_
_entity.id
_entity.type
_entity.pdbx_description
1 polymer ?
#
loop_
_entity_poly.entity_id
_entity_poly.type
_entity_poly.pdbx_seq_one_letter_code
_entity_poly.pdbx_strand_id
1 'polypeptide(L)'
;MEWWSMTPTEVLKKLRTEERTGLSENEAQKRLETDGRNRTEQGEGKKSFRRRFLAQFDDFMILLLIGAAVASVAISYWNGEKDFLDAAIILAIVVLNAFLGVLQESRAEKALEALKALSAPKASVLRGGEEKEIPAEEVVQGDILLLAAGDYICADGRILENQGLKTEESAITGEALAIEKEEGVLAEKTLPSDRKNMVLAGSYVLAGRGTVAVTATGMATEIGQIAALLAEQEERETPLQKKLGETGRLLGMGALIICGIIFGMGLLRRQPPFPMFMTSVSLAVAAIPEGLPAIVTIVLAIGMQRMARKNTIIRRLPAVETLGSAEVICSDKTGTLTQNRMKVTRLAAIGKGLEQDEEKRRFILTLFTLCNDVKRQGTKIIGEPTEKALAEAAEEGGVSLKGLWEEMPRIGEVPFSSERKLMTTVHPSGGKWISVTKGAPDVLLEKCTRCLDGGRQAVFDGRRKSEARLKNGEMAANALRVVAVAFREWDEEPLFFTAEELERDLVFAGMAGMMDPPRPEAQAAVEICQKAGIRPVMITGDHALTAQAIAAELGIYRAGDTVLTGQELEQMSDEALERAAEDCTVFARVSPAHKVRIVKAFQKEGRVVAMTGDGVNDAPALKAADIGCAMGKNGTEVAKGAADMILMDDNFATIVEAVREGRGIYENIRKAVHFLLSSNIGEIMTIFVAMCFGWATPLLPIQLLWVNLVTDSLPAIALGVDPADADSMEQPPRKGNSLFSDGMVSRIALEGAMIGMLALLAFGIGHIYFDEEGAYITGRTMAFAVLSLSQLIHAFNMRSEHSLFRISPLGNPMLLLALFIGCLMQIGVIMVLPLAEIFKVCPLNGTEWLIVGALALTPLPVVELEKLCDRRRRKK
;
A
#
# COMPACT_ATOMS: atom_id res chain seq x y z
N MET A 1 -30.21 18.02 19.12
CA MET A 1 -30.31 17.82 20.60
C MET A 1 -28.97 18.21 21.20
N GLU A 2 -28.96 18.89 22.34
CA GLU A 2 -27.72 19.40 22.96
C GLU A 2 -27.24 18.40 24.02
N TRP A 3 -26.62 17.34 23.59
CA TRP A 3 -26.16 16.24 24.45
C TRP A 3 -25.11 16.64 25.48
N TRP A 4 -24.30 17.68 25.18
CA TRP A 4 -23.27 18.23 26.07
C TRP A 4 -23.85 18.99 27.28
N SER A 5 -25.11 19.45 27.19
CA SER A 5 -25.78 20.14 28.30
C SER A 5 -26.56 19.21 29.23
N MET A 6 -26.51 17.87 28.96
CA MET A 6 -27.21 16.85 29.75
C MET A 6 -26.26 16.08 30.64
N THR A 7 -26.76 15.59 31.76
CA THR A 7 -26.05 14.64 32.63
C THR A 7 -25.92 13.28 31.95
N PRO A 8 -24.90 12.45 32.27
CA PRO A 8 -24.76 11.11 31.72
C PRO A 8 -26.03 10.26 31.85
N THR A 9 -26.68 10.33 33.01
CA THR A 9 -27.91 9.58 33.29
C THR A 9 -29.08 10.00 32.39
N GLU A 10 -29.24 11.29 32.10
CA GLU A 10 -30.24 11.79 31.16
C GLU A 10 -29.99 11.37 29.73
N VAL A 11 -28.72 11.33 29.32
CA VAL A 11 -28.29 10.87 27.99
C VAL A 11 -28.63 9.39 27.82
N LEU A 12 -28.25 8.53 28.79
CA LEU A 12 -28.55 7.11 28.78
C LEU A 12 -30.05 6.82 28.71
N LYS A 13 -30.85 7.54 29.50
CA LYS A 13 -32.30 7.44 29.49
C LYS A 13 -32.93 7.80 28.13
N LYS A 14 -32.43 8.89 27.50
CA LYS A 14 -32.93 9.29 26.17
C LYS A 14 -32.52 8.31 25.09
N LEU A 15 -31.28 7.78 25.14
CA LEU A 15 -30.76 6.80 24.22
C LEU A 15 -31.37 5.40 24.44
N ARG A 16 -32.08 5.18 25.54
CA ARG A 16 -32.63 3.87 25.97
C ARG A 16 -31.53 2.81 26.00
N THR A 17 -30.46 3.13 26.68
CA THR A 17 -29.24 2.30 26.79
C THR A 17 -28.83 2.24 28.27
N GLU A 18 -28.23 1.14 28.70
CA GLU A 18 -27.68 0.96 30.03
C GLU A 18 -26.17 1.01 30.00
N GLU A 19 -25.55 1.70 30.96
CA GLU A 19 -24.10 1.88 31.02
C GLU A 19 -23.32 0.57 31.12
N ARG A 20 -23.82 -0.39 31.92
CA ARG A 20 -23.13 -1.65 32.22
C ARG A 20 -23.38 -2.77 31.23
N THR A 21 -24.48 -2.73 30.51
CA THR A 21 -24.88 -3.81 29.58
C THR A 21 -24.85 -3.35 28.14
N GLY A 22 -24.90 -2.05 27.87
CA GLY A 22 -25.07 -1.50 26.55
C GLY A 22 -26.39 -1.88 25.90
N LEU A 23 -26.48 -1.79 24.58
CA LEU A 23 -27.60 -2.25 23.78
C LEU A 23 -27.61 -3.77 23.66
N SER A 24 -28.79 -4.38 23.56
CA SER A 24 -28.90 -5.78 23.11
C SER A 24 -28.60 -5.88 21.62
N GLU A 25 -28.06 -7.02 21.16
CA GLU A 25 -27.75 -7.26 19.75
C GLU A 25 -28.95 -7.03 18.82
N ASN A 26 -30.13 -7.49 19.23
CA ASN A 26 -31.37 -7.31 18.48
C ASN A 26 -31.77 -5.84 18.33
N GLU A 27 -31.58 -5.03 19.37
CA GLU A 27 -31.87 -3.60 19.32
C GLU A 27 -30.85 -2.86 18.46
N ALA A 28 -29.55 -3.21 18.56
CA ALA A 28 -28.53 -2.66 17.73
C ALA A 28 -28.76 -2.95 16.23
N GLN A 29 -29.12 -4.21 15.91
CA GLN A 29 -29.46 -4.61 14.54
C GLN A 29 -30.66 -3.85 14.00
N LYS A 30 -31.71 -3.69 14.82
CA LYS A 30 -32.90 -2.93 14.44
C LYS A 30 -32.59 -1.46 14.16
N ARG A 31 -31.73 -0.84 14.98
CA ARG A 31 -31.30 0.54 14.75
C ARG A 31 -30.44 0.64 13.48
N LEU A 32 -29.56 -0.32 13.23
CA LEU A 32 -28.77 -0.37 12.00
C LEU A 32 -29.64 -0.46 10.75
N GLU A 33 -30.75 -1.19 10.80
CA GLU A 33 -31.70 -1.29 9.69
C GLU A 33 -32.56 -0.02 9.53
N THR A 34 -32.84 0.69 10.61
CA THR A 34 -33.71 1.90 10.59
C THR A 34 -32.88 3.14 10.26
N ASP A 35 -31.75 3.33 10.89
CA ASP A 35 -30.93 4.55 10.82
C ASP A 35 -29.84 4.45 9.75
N GLY A 36 -29.57 3.24 9.24
CA GLY A 36 -28.53 2.96 8.26
C GLY A 36 -27.15 2.78 8.88
N ARG A 37 -26.15 2.54 8.03
CA ARG A 37 -24.76 2.37 8.45
C ARG A 37 -24.10 3.69 8.82
N ASN A 38 -23.20 3.66 9.79
CA ASN A 38 -22.41 4.81 10.23
C ASN A 38 -21.37 5.19 9.16
N ARG A 39 -21.78 5.94 8.15
CA ARG A 39 -20.94 6.45 7.05
C ARG A 39 -21.12 7.95 6.89
N THR A 40 -20.04 8.69 6.86
CA THR A 40 -20.00 10.14 6.64
C THR A 40 -20.04 10.51 5.15
N GLU A 41 -19.74 9.58 4.28
CA GLU A 41 -20.08 9.75 2.87
C GLU A 41 -21.61 9.52 2.75
N GLN A 42 -22.37 10.54 2.35
CA GLN A 42 -23.48 10.23 1.49
C GLN A 42 -22.85 9.40 0.38
N GLY A 43 -23.08 8.11 0.40
CA GLY A 43 -22.74 7.33 -0.77
C GLY A 43 -23.37 8.12 -1.89
N GLU A 44 -22.53 8.77 -2.73
CA GLU A 44 -23.02 9.40 -3.96
C GLU A 44 -23.85 8.29 -4.55
N GLY A 45 -25.19 8.47 -4.46
CA GLY A 45 -26.11 7.41 -4.83
C GLY A 45 -25.62 7.04 -6.21
N LYS A 46 -25.07 5.83 -6.37
CA LYS A 46 -24.27 5.35 -7.53
C LYS A 46 -24.75 6.11 -8.73
N LYS A 47 -23.91 7.02 -9.27
CA LYS A 47 -24.36 7.90 -10.39
C LYS A 47 -25.13 6.98 -11.32
N SER A 48 -26.41 7.17 -11.48
CA SER A 48 -27.25 6.25 -12.24
C SER A 48 -26.57 5.97 -13.56
N PHE A 49 -26.57 4.75 -14.04
CA PHE A 49 -26.01 4.40 -15.35
C PHE A 49 -26.36 5.46 -16.42
N ARG A 50 -27.59 5.96 -16.39
CA ARG A 50 -28.06 7.03 -17.28
C ARG A 50 -27.26 8.33 -17.12
N ARG A 51 -26.94 8.75 -15.90
CA ARG A 51 -26.19 10.00 -15.64
C ARG A 51 -24.73 9.86 -16.07
N ARG A 52 -24.11 8.70 -15.84
CA ARG A 52 -22.75 8.39 -16.33
C ARG A 52 -22.70 8.31 -17.84
N PHE A 53 -23.70 7.66 -18.44
CA PHE A 53 -23.81 7.57 -19.89
C PHE A 53 -23.96 8.95 -20.55
N LEU A 54 -24.79 9.82 -19.99
CA LEU A 54 -24.93 11.19 -20.49
C LEU A 54 -23.67 12.03 -20.23
N ALA A 55 -22.95 11.82 -19.14
CA ALA A 55 -21.70 12.53 -18.87
C ALA A 55 -20.60 12.21 -19.89
N GLN A 56 -20.60 11.03 -20.51
CA GLN A 56 -19.67 10.72 -21.59
C GLN A 56 -19.87 11.64 -22.82
N PHE A 57 -21.05 12.20 -23.03
CA PHE A 57 -21.32 13.12 -24.13
C PHE A 57 -20.82 14.56 -23.88
N ASP A 58 -20.30 14.88 -22.70
CA ASP A 58 -19.65 16.15 -22.41
C ASP A 58 -18.20 16.20 -22.94
N ASP A 59 -17.68 15.08 -23.47
CA ASP A 59 -16.37 15.03 -24.11
C ASP A 59 -16.36 15.84 -25.41
N PHE A 60 -15.36 16.71 -25.57
CA PHE A 60 -15.20 17.57 -26.74
C PHE A 60 -15.16 16.80 -28.05
N MET A 61 -14.56 15.61 -28.06
CA MET A 61 -14.42 14.80 -29.27
C MET A 61 -15.75 14.16 -29.68
N ILE A 62 -16.51 13.68 -28.69
CA ILE A 62 -17.87 13.16 -28.94
C ILE A 62 -18.79 14.25 -29.49
N LEU A 63 -18.69 15.47 -28.94
CA LEU A 63 -19.43 16.62 -29.47
C LEU A 63 -19.01 16.95 -30.90
N LEU A 64 -17.72 16.85 -31.23
CA LEU A 64 -17.22 17.06 -32.61
C LEU A 64 -17.76 16.00 -33.55
N LEU A 65 -17.80 14.73 -33.16
CA LEU A 65 -18.40 13.64 -33.96
C LEU A 65 -19.91 13.83 -34.18
N ILE A 66 -20.63 14.22 -33.14
CA ILE A 66 -22.07 14.53 -33.27
C ILE A 66 -22.28 15.69 -34.22
N GLY A 67 -21.44 16.75 -34.11
CA GLY A 67 -21.44 17.86 -35.03
C GLY A 67 -21.18 17.43 -36.49
N ALA A 68 -20.22 16.55 -36.69
CA ALA A 68 -19.93 15.98 -38.02
C ALA A 68 -21.08 15.11 -38.56
N ALA A 69 -21.73 14.29 -37.73
CA ALA A 69 -22.91 13.51 -38.11
C ALA A 69 -24.07 14.43 -38.51
N VAL A 70 -24.33 15.49 -37.75
CA VAL A 70 -25.37 16.48 -38.08
C VAL A 70 -25.06 17.19 -39.41
N ALA A 71 -23.80 17.60 -39.61
CA ALA A 71 -23.37 18.21 -40.87
C ALA A 71 -23.51 17.23 -42.04
N SER A 72 -23.21 15.94 -41.87
CA SER A 72 -23.42 14.91 -42.90
C SER A 72 -24.87 14.79 -43.28
N VAL A 73 -25.82 14.73 -42.34
CA VAL A 73 -27.24 14.69 -42.58
C VAL A 73 -27.70 15.97 -43.33
N ALA A 74 -27.25 17.13 -42.91
CA ALA A 74 -27.66 18.41 -43.50
C ALA A 74 -27.21 18.52 -44.98
N ILE A 75 -26.02 18.05 -45.29
CA ILE A 75 -25.47 18.07 -46.64
C ILE A 75 -26.12 17.02 -47.56
N SER A 76 -26.34 15.80 -47.07
CA SER A 76 -27.07 14.75 -47.81
C SER A 76 -28.49 15.23 -48.15
N TYR A 77 -29.14 15.92 -47.22
CA TYR A 77 -30.44 16.53 -47.45
C TYR A 77 -30.40 17.66 -48.49
N TRP A 78 -29.36 18.54 -48.44
CA TRP A 78 -29.19 19.64 -49.40
C TRP A 78 -28.89 19.16 -50.81
N ASN A 79 -28.10 18.08 -50.95
CA ASN A 79 -27.74 17.48 -52.24
C ASN A 79 -28.87 16.63 -52.85
N GLY A 80 -29.97 16.39 -52.10
CA GLY A 80 -31.07 15.54 -52.56
C GLY A 80 -30.74 14.03 -52.48
N GLU A 81 -29.61 13.66 -51.92
CA GLU A 81 -29.22 12.30 -51.67
C GLU A 81 -29.86 11.86 -50.34
N LYS A 82 -30.59 10.72 -50.37
CA LYS A 82 -31.19 10.15 -49.14
C LYS A 82 -30.24 9.16 -48.43
N ASP A 83 -28.94 9.36 -48.54
CA ASP A 83 -27.98 8.50 -47.90
C ASP A 83 -27.59 9.03 -46.51
N PHE A 84 -28.27 8.53 -45.49
CA PHE A 84 -28.01 8.85 -44.07
C PHE A 84 -27.15 7.78 -43.38
N LEU A 85 -26.61 6.82 -44.16
CA LEU A 85 -25.92 5.67 -43.60
C LEU A 85 -24.66 6.08 -42.80
N ASP A 86 -23.85 6.98 -43.34
CA ASP A 86 -22.62 7.44 -42.73
C ASP A 86 -22.90 8.16 -41.37
N ALA A 87 -23.92 9.02 -41.33
CA ALA A 87 -24.32 9.69 -40.08
C ALA A 87 -24.88 8.72 -39.05
N ALA A 88 -25.69 7.73 -39.46
CA ALA A 88 -26.19 6.69 -38.57
C ALA A 88 -25.06 5.83 -37.99
N ILE A 89 -24.07 5.51 -38.82
CA ILE A 89 -22.86 4.77 -38.38
C ILE A 89 -22.09 5.58 -37.32
N ILE A 90 -21.82 6.87 -37.57
CA ILE A 90 -21.11 7.74 -36.62
C ILE A 90 -21.86 7.79 -35.28
N LEU A 91 -23.18 7.99 -35.30
CA LEU A 91 -23.99 8.01 -34.08
C LEU A 91 -24.01 6.66 -33.35
N ALA A 92 -24.09 5.54 -34.09
CA ALA A 92 -24.02 4.21 -33.49
C ALA A 92 -22.67 3.97 -32.80
N ILE A 93 -21.58 4.45 -33.36
CA ILE A 93 -20.24 4.36 -32.80
C ILE A 93 -20.11 5.23 -31.53
N VAL A 94 -20.60 6.47 -31.58
CA VAL A 94 -20.61 7.37 -30.40
C VAL A 94 -21.38 6.73 -29.23
N VAL A 95 -22.54 6.14 -29.49
CA VAL A 95 -23.33 5.43 -28.50
C VAL A 95 -22.59 4.20 -27.95
N LEU A 96 -21.93 3.43 -28.83
CA LEU A 96 -21.15 2.26 -28.43
C LEU A 96 -19.93 2.66 -27.59
N ASN A 97 -19.22 3.71 -27.97
CA ASN A 97 -18.06 4.24 -27.22
C ASN A 97 -18.49 4.72 -25.83
N ALA A 98 -19.57 5.53 -25.75
CA ALA A 98 -20.12 5.96 -24.47
C ALA A 98 -20.55 4.77 -23.58
N PHE A 99 -21.15 3.73 -24.16
CA PHE A 99 -21.52 2.52 -23.41
C PHE A 99 -20.30 1.77 -22.86
N LEU A 100 -19.27 1.60 -23.68
CA LEU A 100 -18.03 0.92 -23.27
C LEU A 100 -17.24 1.73 -22.25
N GLY A 101 -17.19 3.06 -22.39
CA GLY A 101 -16.61 3.97 -21.41
C GLY A 101 -17.24 3.79 -20.03
N VAL A 102 -18.59 3.78 -19.95
CA VAL A 102 -19.31 3.54 -18.68
C VAL A 102 -19.04 2.15 -18.12
N LEU A 103 -18.93 1.11 -18.95
CA LEU A 103 -18.60 -0.23 -18.49
C LEU A 103 -17.18 -0.30 -17.89
N GLN A 104 -16.21 0.34 -18.52
CA GLN A 104 -14.83 0.40 -18.04
C GLN A 104 -14.74 1.17 -16.72
N GLU A 105 -15.37 2.35 -16.63
CA GLU A 105 -15.45 3.17 -15.43
C GLU A 105 -16.11 2.41 -14.26
N SER A 106 -17.26 1.76 -14.52
CA SER A 106 -17.96 0.96 -13.51
C SER A 106 -17.14 -0.23 -12.98
N ARG A 107 -16.33 -0.87 -13.82
CA ARG A 107 -15.43 -1.95 -13.37
C ARG A 107 -14.29 -1.42 -12.50
N ALA A 108 -13.69 -0.30 -12.86
CA ALA A 108 -12.65 0.35 -12.08
C ALA A 108 -13.16 0.77 -10.69
N GLU A 109 -14.34 1.39 -10.63
CA GLU A 109 -14.98 1.82 -9.38
C GLU A 109 -15.31 0.65 -8.44
N LYS A 110 -15.91 -0.43 -8.96
CA LYS A 110 -16.17 -1.64 -8.16
C LYS A 110 -14.90 -2.26 -7.57
N ALA A 111 -13.81 -2.24 -8.32
CA ALA A 111 -12.53 -2.74 -7.83
C ALA A 111 -12.00 -1.86 -6.68
N LEU A 112 -12.17 -0.54 -6.76
CA LEU A 112 -11.81 0.41 -5.70
C LEU A 112 -12.70 0.28 -4.46
N GLU A 113 -14.02 0.13 -4.61
CA GLU A 113 -14.94 -0.10 -3.49
C GLU A 113 -14.59 -1.36 -2.69
N ALA A 114 -14.27 -2.46 -3.38
CA ALA A 114 -13.87 -3.70 -2.73
C ALA A 114 -12.58 -3.56 -1.89
N LEU A 115 -11.66 -2.69 -2.29
CA LEU A 115 -10.43 -2.40 -1.54
C LEU A 115 -10.67 -1.48 -0.35
N LYS A 116 -11.52 -0.46 -0.49
CA LYS A 116 -11.91 0.43 0.63
C LYS A 116 -12.54 -0.37 1.78
N ALA A 117 -13.34 -1.40 1.48
CA ALA A 117 -13.95 -2.28 2.48
C ALA A 117 -12.93 -3.08 3.32
N LEU A 118 -11.75 -3.39 2.78
CA LEU A 118 -10.70 -4.14 3.49
C LEU A 118 -9.96 -3.29 4.54
N SER A 119 -10.01 -1.97 4.45
CA SER A 119 -9.33 -1.02 5.34
C SER A 119 -10.27 -0.30 6.30
N ALA A 120 -11.52 -0.77 6.45
CA ALA A 120 -12.49 -0.14 7.33
C ALA A 120 -12.03 -0.20 8.80
N PRO A 121 -12.08 0.92 9.55
CA PRO A 121 -11.73 0.95 10.96
C PRO A 121 -12.71 0.12 11.79
N LYS A 122 -12.24 -0.35 12.95
CA LYS A 122 -13.05 -1.09 13.90
C LYS A 122 -13.31 -0.25 15.15
N ALA A 123 -14.31 -0.62 15.92
CA ALA A 123 -14.67 0.00 17.19
C ALA A 123 -14.97 -1.04 18.26
N SER A 124 -14.50 -0.81 19.49
CA SER A 124 -14.84 -1.62 20.66
C SER A 124 -16.10 -1.09 21.29
N VAL A 125 -17.12 -1.95 21.35
CA VAL A 125 -18.44 -1.62 21.90
C VAL A 125 -18.83 -2.59 23.03
N LEU A 126 -19.62 -2.10 23.97
CA LEU A 126 -20.27 -2.91 24.99
C LEU A 126 -21.70 -3.21 24.52
N ARG A 127 -21.99 -4.49 24.20
CA ARG A 127 -23.32 -4.96 23.83
C ARG A 127 -23.68 -6.22 24.61
N GLY A 128 -24.88 -6.24 25.22
CA GLY A 128 -25.32 -7.36 26.01
C GLY A 128 -24.44 -7.67 27.23
N GLY A 129 -23.70 -6.72 27.75
CA GLY A 129 -22.76 -6.87 28.86
C GLY A 129 -21.39 -7.48 28.47
N GLU A 130 -21.15 -7.69 27.17
CA GLU A 130 -19.88 -8.18 26.62
C GLU A 130 -19.19 -7.12 25.75
N GLU A 131 -17.89 -7.00 25.91
CA GLU A 131 -17.06 -6.17 25.02
C GLU A 131 -16.88 -6.90 23.68
N LYS A 132 -17.17 -6.19 22.56
CA LYS A 132 -17.09 -6.72 21.20
C LYS A 132 -16.39 -5.73 20.29
N GLU A 133 -15.53 -6.24 19.43
CA GLU A 133 -14.95 -5.46 18.34
C GLU A 133 -15.81 -5.61 17.10
N ILE A 134 -16.38 -4.50 16.60
CA ILE A 134 -17.24 -4.46 15.42
C ILE A 134 -16.69 -3.50 14.36
N PRO A 135 -17.06 -3.65 13.07
CA PRO A 135 -16.76 -2.63 12.07
C PRO A 135 -17.34 -1.27 12.49
N ALA A 136 -16.57 -0.19 12.36
CA ALA A 136 -17.00 1.16 12.75
C ALA A 136 -18.32 1.59 12.04
N GLU A 137 -18.56 1.08 10.85
CA GLU A 137 -19.79 1.34 10.10
C GLU A 137 -21.07 0.67 10.67
N GLU A 138 -20.91 -0.27 11.61
CA GLU A 138 -22.03 -0.97 12.28
C GLU A 138 -22.34 -0.39 13.66
N VAL A 139 -21.62 0.67 14.06
CA VAL A 139 -21.92 1.43 15.27
C VAL A 139 -23.22 2.21 15.07
N VAL A 140 -24.11 2.13 16.06
CA VAL A 140 -25.42 2.80 16.03
C VAL A 140 -25.57 3.78 17.18
N GLN A 141 -26.49 4.73 17.05
CA GLN A 141 -26.84 5.64 18.14
C GLN A 141 -27.31 4.86 19.37
N GLY A 142 -26.71 5.14 20.54
CA GLY A 142 -26.96 4.47 21.80
C GLY A 142 -26.01 3.31 22.12
N ASP A 143 -25.08 2.95 21.22
CA ASP A 143 -23.98 2.05 21.58
C ASP A 143 -23.09 2.68 22.65
N ILE A 144 -22.48 1.84 23.47
CA ILE A 144 -21.45 2.27 24.43
C ILE A 144 -20.08 1.93 23.83
N LEU A 145 -19.31 2.95 23.47
CA LEU A 145 -17.91 2.80 23.01
C LEU A 145 -16.98 2.71 24.20
N LEU A 146 -16.04 1.78 24.12
CA LEU A 146 -14.89 1.66 25.04
C LEU A 146 -13.67 2.19 24.29
N LEU A 147 -13.18 3.35 24.72
CA LEU A 147 -12.08 4.05 24.07
C LEU A 147 -10.80 3.90 24.88
N ALA A 148 -9.70 3.60 24.19
CA ALA A 148 -8.34 3.54 24.72
C ALA A 148 -7.36 4.31 23.83
N ALA A 149 -6.17 4.62 24.35
CA ALA A 149 -5.13 5.30 23.60
C ALA A 149 -4.81 4.56 22.30
N GLY A 150 -4.88 5.27 21.17
CA GLY A 150 -4.66 4.74 19.84
C GLY A 150 -5.94 4.41 19.04
N ASP A 151 -7.13 4.51 19.65
CA ASP A 151 -8.39 4.22 19.00
C ASP A 151 -8.87 5.38 18.11
N TYR A 152 -9.58 4.99 17.05
CA TYR A 152 -10.32 5.89 16.19
C TYR A 152 -11.74 6.12 16.73
N ILE A 153 -12.15 7.36 16.85
CA ILE A 153 -13.50 7.75 17.27
C ILE A 153 -14.39 7.80 16.05
N CYS A 154 -15.23 6.78 15.89
CA CYS A 154 -16.04 6.60 14.70
C CYS A 154 -17.42 7.28 14.72
N ALA A 155 -17.83 7.82 15.87
CA ALA A 155 -19.13 8.46 16.08
C ALA A 155 -19.03 9.58 17.13
N ASP A 156 -19.94 10.55 17.08
CA ASP A 156 -20.03 11.52 18.15
C ASP A 156 -20.64 10.89 19.40
N GLY A 157 -20.05 11.17 20.57
CA GLY A 157 -20.51 10.55 21.79
C GLY A 157 -20.35 11.41 23.04
N ARG A 158 -21.19 11.17 24.03
CA ARG A 158 -21.15 11.78 25.36
C ARG A 158 -20.31 10.91 26.29
N ILE A 159 -19.31 11.49 26.92
CA ILE A 159 -18.44 10.81 27.86
C ILE A 159 -19.22 10.47 29.13
N LEU A 160 -19.20 9.21 29.53
CA LEU A 160 -19.81 8.66 30.75
C LEU A 160 -18.78 8.53 31.87
N GLU A 161 -17.62 7.89 31.56
CA GLU A 161 -16.46 7.79 32.43
C GLU A 161 -15.21 8.27 31.72
N ASN A 162 -14.33 8.98 32.46
CA ASN A 162 -13.08 9.52 31.97
C ASN A 162 -11.91 9.15 32.86
N GLN A 163 -10.91 8.45 32.32
CA GLN A 163 -9.66 8.10 32.98
C GLN A 163 -8.49 8.78 32.26
N GLY A 164 -8.45 10.11 32.30
CA GLY A 164 -7.38 10.91 31.67
C GLY A 164 -7.43 10.89 30.13
N LEU A 165 -8.62 10.79 29.56
CA LEU A 165 -8.84 10.76 28.12
C LEU A 165 -8.39 12.06 27.45
N LYS A 166 -7.51 11.94 26.45
CA LYS A 166 -7.06 13.06 25.60
C LYS A 166 -7.28 12.68 24.14
N THR A 167 -7.90 13.59 23.40
CA THR A 167 -8.23 13.37 21.97
C THR A 167 -7.52 14.39 21.08
N GLU A 168 -7.24 13.99 19.84
CA GLU A 168 -6.81 14.88 18.76
C GLU A 168 -8.01 15.10 17.84
N GLU A 169 -8.48 16.34 17.78
CA GLU A 169 -9.69 16.73 17.04
C GLU A 169 -9.38 17.70 15.89
N SER A 170 -8.19 17.63 15.32
CA SER A 170 -7.73 18.54 14.24
C SER A 170 -8.60 18.49 12.99
N ALA A 171 -9.28 17.37 12.73
CA ALA A 171 -10.21 17.23 11.61
C ALA A 171 -11.41 18.20 11.71
N ILE A 172 -11.77 18.65 12.94
CA ILE A 172 -12.91 19.52 13.23
C ILE A 172 -12.45 20.90 13.66
N THR A 173 -11.43 20.97 14.54
CA THR A 173 -10.94 22.23 15.11
C THR A 173 -9.88 22.90 14.25
N GLY A 174 -9.22 22.18 13.37
CA GLY A 174 -8.05 22.65 12.58
C GLY A 174 -6.75 22.71 13.38
N GLU A 175 -6.78 22.46 14.70
CA GLU A 175 -5.62 22.53 15.59
C GLU A 175 -5.20 21.13 16.03
N ALA A 176 -3.92 20.76 15.85
CA ALA A 176 -3.36 19.46 16.21
C ALA A 176 -2.94 19.36 17.69
N LEU A 177 -3.59 20.09 18.60
CA LEU A 177 -3.32 20.05 20.02
C LEU A 177 -4.18 18.98 20.69
N ALA A 178 -3.59 18.26 21.67
CA ALA A 178 -4.32 17.28 22.47
C ALA A 178 -5.36 18.01 23.38
N ILE A 179 -6.61 17.64 23.23
CA ILE A 179 -7.72 18.18 24.04
C ILE A 179 -7.97 17.22 25.22
N GLU A 180 -7.82 17.71 26.43
CA GLU A 180 -8.16 16.97 27.65
C GLU A 180 -9.68 16.96 27.85
N LYS A 181 -10.25 15.77 28.03
CA LYS A 181 -11.68 15.57 28.15
C LYS A 181 -12.13 15.54 29.59
N GLU A 182 -13.38 15.95 29.83
CA GLU A 182 -13.98 16.11 31.16
C GLU A 182 -15.40 15.52 31.19
N GLU A 183 -15.93 15.17 32.36
CA GLU A 183 -17.29 14.57 32.49
C GLU A 183 -18.40 15.61 32.73
N GLY A 184 -18.05 16.85 33.04
CA GLY A 184 -18.98 17.91 33.41
C GLY A 184 -20.13 18.17 32.44
N VAL A 185 -21.11 18.93 32.87
CA VAL A 185 -22.22 19.43 32.02
C VAL A 185 -21.82 20.83 31.51
N LEU A 186 -22.00 21.09 30.22
CA LEU A 186 -21.61 22.34 29.57
C LEU A 186 -22.84 23.20 29.26
N ALA A 187 -22.62 24.49 28.99
CA ALA A 187 -23.67 25.41 28.58
C ALA A 187 -24.25 25.02 27.20
N GLU A 188 -25.55 25.26 27.00
CA GLU A 188 -26.25 24.94 25.73
C GLU A 188 -25.57 25.52 24.48
N LYS A 189 -25.03 26.74 24.58
CA LYS A 189 -24.39 27.45 23.47
C LYS A 189 -22.90 27.17 23.28
N THR A 190 -22.37 26.07 23.85
CA THR A 190 -20.96 25.69 23.71
C THR A 190 -20.66 25.25 22.28
N LEU A 191 -19.62 25.89 21.69
CA LEU A 191 -19.15 25.53 20.33
C LEU A 191 -18.61 24.08 20.25
N PRO A 192 -18.67 23.42 19.10
CA PRO A 192 -18.15 22.04 18.94
C PRO A 192 -16.70 21.85 19.43
N SER A 193 -15.80 22.81 19.14
CA SER A 193 -14.41 22.81 19.59
C SER A 193 -14.21 22.84 21.11
N ASP A 194 -15.19 23.35 21.85
CA ASP A 194 -15.12 23.57 23.31
C ASP A 194 -15.88 22.52 24.12
N ARG A 195 -16.48 21.51 23.43
CA ARG A 195 -17.30 20.47 24.08
C ARG A 195 -16.39 19.38 24.67
N LYS A 196 -15.68 19.72 25.75
CA LYS A 196 -14.76 18.80 26.43
C LYS A 196 -15.39 17.53 26.99
N ASN A 197 -16.72 17.52 27.18
CA ASN A 197 -17.46 16.36 27.66
C ASN A 197 -18.03 15.47 26.54
N MET A 198 -17.70 15.75 25.30
CA MET A 198 -18.05 15.00 24.12
C MET A 198 -16.78 14.47 23.44
N VAL A 199 -16.90 13.36 22.73
CA VAL A 199 -15.94 12.94 21.70
C VAL A 199 -16.57 13.14 20.34
N LEU A 200 -15.77 13.49 19.35
CA LEU A 200 -16.23 13.84 18.01
C LEU A 200 -15.73 12.83 16.99
N ALA A 201 -16.59 12.40 16.07
CA ALA A 201 -16.24 11.48 15.00
C ALA A 201 -15.10 12.02 14.15
N GLY A 202 -14.25 11.13 13.62
CA GLY A 202 -13.08 11.51 12.82
C GLY A 202 -11.85 11.89 13.63
N SER A 203 -11.93 11.84 14.95
CA SER A 203 -10.86 12.13 15.90
C SER A 203 -10.16 10.86 16.40
N TYR A 204 -9.05 11.02 17.12
CA TYR A 204 -8.27 9.91 17.66
C TYR A 204 -8.00 10.09 19.15
N VAL A 205 -7.90 8.98 19.88
CA VAL A 205 -7.51 8.96 21.28
C VAL A 205 -5.99 8.95 21.39
N LEU A 206 -5.40 10.00 21.97
CA LEU A 206 -3.95 10.11 22.17
C LEU A 206 -3.48 9.47 23.46
N ALA A 207 -4.28 9.58 24.53
CA ALA A 207 -3.94 9.04 25.86
C ALA A 207 -5.18 8.80 26.70
N GLY A 208 -5.06 7.96 27.75
CA GLY A 208 -6.12 7.66 28.69
C GLY A 208 -7.11 6.63 28.18
N ARG A 209 -8.23 6.50 28.88
CA ARG A 209 -9.36 5.62 28.57
C ARG A 209 -10.66 6.35 28.88
N GLY A 210 -11.74 5.94 28.22
CA GLY A 210 -13.07 6.48 28.51
C GLY A 210 -14.19 5.59 28.00
N THR A 211 -15.33 5.66 28.69
CA THR A 211 -16.57 5.02 28.27
C THR A 211 -17.50 6.11 27.72
N VAL A 212 -18.06 5.88 26.54
CA VAL A 212 -18.77 6.92 25.77
C VAL A 212 -20.08 6.39 25.23
N ALA A 213 -21.19 7.10 25.43
CA ALA A 213 -22.47 6.79 24.80
C ALA A 213 -22.57 7.48 23.42
N VAL A 214 -22.80 6.73 22.37
CA VAL A 214 -22.93 7.26 21.00
C VAL A 214 -24.20 8.08 20.87
N THR A 215 -24.03 9.35 20.48
CA THR A 215 -25.11 10.33 20.35
C THR A 215 -25.50 10.63 18.92
N ALA A 216 -24.56 10.51 17.97
CA ALA A 216 -24.80 10.70 16.54
C ALA A 216 -23.86 9.82 15.71
N THR A 217 -24.35 9.35 14.56
CA THR A 217 -23.63 8.50 13.61
C THR A 217 -23.72 9.06 12.19
N GLY A 218 -22.79 8.73 11.33
CA GLY A 218 -22.78 9.07 9.90
C GLY A 218 -22.92 10.56 9.61
N MET A 219 -23.83 10.91 8.74
CA MET A 219 -24.09 12.31 8.34
C MET A 219 -24.67 13.19 9.47
N ALA A 220 -25.15 12.60 10.56
CA ALA A 220 -25.64 13.33 11.71
C ALA A 220 -24.52 13.77 12.68
N THR A 221 -23.28 13.31 12.51
CA THR A 221 -22.10 13.73 13.28
C THR A 221 -21.67 15.16 12.88
N GLU A 222 -20.88 15.83 13.73
CA GLU A 222 -20.31 17.15 13.41
C GLU A 222 -19.46 17.09 12.11
N ILE A 223 -18.63 16.07 11.95
CA ILE A 223 -17.85 15.88 10.71
C ILE A 223 -18.74 15.53 9.51
N GLY A 224 -19.82 14.81 9.71
CA GLY A 224 -20.82 14.52 8.67
C GLY A 224 -21.51 15.78 8.16
N GLN A 225 -21.85 16.71 9.05
CA GLN A 225 -22.42 18.01 8.67
C GLN A 225 -21.42 18.87 7.88
N ILE A 226 -20.13 18.86 8.29
CA ILE A 226 -19.05 19.53 7.54
C ILE A 226 -18.89 18.89 6.17
N ALA A 227 -18.90 17.55 6.09
CA ALA A 227 -18.78 16.80 4.83
C ALA A 227 -19.94 17.13 3.87
N ALA A 228 -21.16 17.30 4.39
CA ALA A 228 -22.30 17.71 3.59
C ALA A 228 -22.12 19.09 2.91
N LEU A 229 -21.45 20.01 3.61
CA LEU A 229 -21.12 21.34 3.06
C LEU A 229 -19.98 21.30 2.04
N LEU A 230 -19.13 20.27 2.08
CA LEU A 230 -17.97 20.10 1.21
C LEU A 230 -18.23 19.12 0.04
N ALA A 231 -19.40 18.50 -0.01
CA ALA A 231 -19.75 17.44 -0.99
C ALA A 231 -19.75 17.89 -2.47
N GLU A 232 -19.50 19.15 -2.76
CA GLU A 232 -19.31 19.67 -4.13
C GLU A 232 -17.83 19.62 -4.61
N GLN A 233 -16.89 19.12 -3.79
CA GLN A 233 -15.49 19.01 -4.22
C GLN A 233 -15.26 17.68 -4.95
N GLU A 234 -14.90 17.79 -6.23
CA GLU A 234 -14.51 16.67 -7.09
C GLU A 234 -13.37 15.84 -6.48
N GLU A 235 -13.38 14.53 -6.70
CA GLU A 235 -12.26 13.65 -6.35
C GLU A 235 -10.97 14.17 -6.98
N ARG A 236 -9.92 14.35 -6.18
CA ARG A 236 -8.62 14.83 -6.67
C ARG A 236 -7.97 13.77 -7.54
N GLU A 237 -7.71 14.11 -8.80
CA GLU A 237 -6.93 13.29 -9.72
C GLU A 237 -5.53 12.99 -9.16
N THR A 238 -5.02 11.79 -9.45
CA THR A 238 -3.63 11.44 -9.12
C THR A 238 -2.64 12.27 -9.96
N PRO A 239 -1.39 12.48 -9.50
CA PRO A 239 -0.36 13.17 -10.29
C PRO A 239 -0.17 12.56 -11.68
N LEU A 240 -0.25 11.23 -11.78
CA LEU A 240 -0.17 10.49 -13.03
C LEU A 240 -1.35 10.79 -13.96
N GLN A 241 -2.58 10.75 -13.43
CA GLN A 241 -3.79 11.07 -14.21
C GLN A 241 -3.73 12.51 -14.74
N LYS A 242 -3.30 13.47 -13.91
CA LYS A 242 -3.13 14.86 -14.32
C LYS A 242 -2.10 15.01 -15.45
N LYS A 243 -0.93 14.36 -15.33
CA LYS A 243 0.09 14.36 -16.39
C LYS A 243 -0.38 13.70 -17.68
N LEU A 244 -1.14 12.59 -17.57
CA LEU A 244 -1.74 11.95 -18.74
C LEU A 244 -2.78 12.85 -19.41
N GLY A 245 -3.60 13.56 -18.62
CA GLY A 245 -4.54 14.56 -19.14
C GLY A 245 -3.84 15.71 -19.87
N GLU A 246 -2.73 16.21 -19.32
CA GLU A 246 -1.89 17.24 -19.98
C GLU A 246 -1.29 16.72 -21.29
N THR A 247 -0.79 15.47 -21.29
CA THR A 247 -0.27 14.82 -22.51
C THR A 247 -1.35 14.60 -23.54
N GLY A 248 -2.53 14.15 -23.12
CA GLY A 248 -3.70 13.99 -23.99
C GLY A 248 -4.10 15.30 -24.66
N ARG A 249 -4.10 16.41 -23.93
CA ARG A 249 -4.36 17.76 -24.50
C ARG A 249 -3.30 18.17 -25.52
N LEU A 250 -2.02 17.92 -25.23
CA LEU A 250 -0.92 18.24 -26.16
C LEU A 250 -1.04 17.43 -27.46
N LEU A 251 -1.33 16.14 -27.35
CA LEU A 251 -1.55 15.26 -28.50
C LEU A 251 -2.79 15.68 -29.30
N GLY A 252 -3.88 16.04 -28.62
CA GLY A 252 -5.10 16.55 -29.24
C GLY A 252 -4.88 17.84 -30.03
N MET A 253 -4.11 18.79 -29.46
CA MET A 253 -3.70 20.00 -30.18
C MET A 253 -2.84 19.68 -31.42
N GLY A 254 -1.88 18.76 -31.29
CA GLY A 254 -1.07 18.30 -32.41
C GLY A 254 -1.91 17.67 -33.52
N ALA A 255 -2.86 16.82 -33.16
CA ALA A 255 -3.81 16.21 -34.06
C ALA A 255 -4.66 17.26 -34.81
N LEU A 256 -5.21 18.26 -34.10
CA LEU A 256 -5.98 19.34 -34.73
C LEU A 256 -5.14 20.15 -35.74
N ILE A 257 -3.86 20.39 -35.44
CA ILE A 257 -2.93 21.07 -36.39
C ILE A 257 -2.76 20.21 -37.65
N ILE A 258 -2.50 18.90 -37.47
CA ILE A 258 -2.36 17.96 -38.59
C ILE A 258 -3.66 17.90 -39.43
N CYS A 259 -4.83 17.87 -38.79
CA CYS A 259 -6.13 17.90 -39.44
C CYS A 259 -6.32 19.19 -40.25
N GLY A 260 -5.93 20.34 -39.67
CA GLY A 260 -5.96 21.62 -40.40
C GLY A 260 -5.05 21.64 -41.64
N ILE A 261 -3.85 21.05 -41.54
CA ILE A 261 -2.92 20.89 -42.66
C ILE A 261 -3.54 19.98 -43.75
N ILE A 262 -4.09 18.84 -43.37
CA ILE A 262 -4.72 17.88 -44.31
C ILE A 262 -5.90 18.52 -45.00
N PHE A 263 -6.80 19.19 -44.26
CA PHE A 263 -7.92 19.89 -44.80
C PHE A 263 -7.48 20.97 -45.82
N GLY A 264 -6.50 21.79 -45.42
CA GLY A 264 -5.92 22.82 -46.31
C GLY A 264 -5.29 22.25 -47.57
N MET A 265 -4.52 21.16 -47.47
CA MET A 265 -3.95 20.47 -48.64
C MET A 265 -5.02 19.90 -49.57
N GLY A 266 -6.10 19.32 -48.99
CA GLY A 266 -7.23 18.82 -49.78
C GLY A 266 -7.90 19.93 -50.58
N LEU A 267 -8.17 21.08 -49.97
CA LEU A 267 -8.70 22.27 -50.64
C LEU A 267 -7.78 22.78 -51.75
N LEU A 268 -6.48 22.85 -51.52
CA LEU A 268 -5.47 23.24 -52.54
C LEU A 268 -5.48 22.30 -53.75
N ARG A 269 -5.76 21.03 -53.55
CA ARG A 269 -5.87 19.99 -54.57
C ARG A 269 -7.26 19.93 -55.24
N ARG A 270 -8.17 20.86 -54.92
CA ARG A 270 -9.52 20.94 -55.41
C ARG A 270 -10.37 19.68 -55.11
N GLN A 271 -10.06 18.98 -54.03
CA GLN A 271 -10.88 17.91 -53.51
C GLN A 271 -12.22 18.48 -52.99
N PRO A 272 -13.32 17.72 -53.00
CA PRO A 272 -14.58 18.17 -52.43
C PRO A 272 -14.43 18.54 -50.97
N PRO A 273 -14.83 19.73 -50.50
CA PRO A 273 -14.57 20.23 -49.15
C PRO A 273 -15.14 19.34 -48.05
N PHE A 274 -16.33 18.77 -48.27
CA PHE A 274 -17.02 17.98 -47.26
C PHE A 274 -16.37 16.60 -46.99
N PRO A 275 -16.05 15.75 -47.97
CA PRO A 275 -15.28 14.53 -47.75
C PRO A 275 -13.94 14.79 -47.06
N MET A 276 -13.27 15.91 -47.39
CA MET A 276 -12.01 16.31 -46.76
C MET A 276 -12.19 16.71 -45.30
N PHE A 277 -13.25 17.45 -44.99
CA PHE A 277 -13.61 17.78 -43.61
C PHE A 277 -13.88 16.52 -42.78
N MET A 278 -14.67 15.59 -43.33
CA MET A 278 -14.97 14.31 -42.68
C MET A 278 -13.71 13.47 -42.44
N THR A 279 -12.80 13.41 -43.40
CA THR A 279 -11.51 12.73 -43.25
C THR A 279 -10.66 13.39 -42.17
N SER A 280 -10.61 14.72 -42.14
CA SER A 280 -9.84 15.46 -41.09
C SER A 280 -10.41 15.27 -39.69
N VAL A 281 -11.74 15.32 -39.56
CA VAL A 281 -12.41 15.06 -38.26
C VAL A 281 -12.15 13.62 -37.77
N SER A 282 -12.25 12.65 -38.69
CA SER A 282 -11.99 11.25 -38.37
C SER A 282 -10.55 11.02 -37.89
N LEU A 283 -9.60 11.69 -38.52
CA LEU A 283 -8.20 11.64 -38.10
C LEU A 283 -8.00 12.28 -36.73
N ALA A 284 -8.70 13.40 -36.43
CA ALA A 284 -8.63 14.01 -35.12
C ALA A 284 -9.09 13.07 -34.01
N VAL A 285 -10.18 12.33 -34.28
CA VAL A 285 -10.72 11.34 -33.35
C VAL A 285 -9.75 10.16 -33.16
N ALA A 286 -9.20 9.64 -34.26
CA ALA A 286 -8.23 8.54 -34.23
C ALA A 286 -6.94 8.90 -33.49
N ALA A 287 -6.54 10.16 -33.46
CA ALA A 287 -5.30 10.63 -32.88
C ALA A 287 -5.30 10.68 -31.34
N ILE A 288 -6.48 10.59 -30.71
CA ILE A 288 -6.60 10.74 -29.25
C ILE A 288 -6.87 9.38 -28.61
N PRO A 289 -6.01 8.91 -27.71
CA PRO A 289 -6.21 7.64 -27.00
C PRO A 289 -7.27 7.79 -25.90
N GLU A 290 -8.56 7.77 -26.26
CA GLU A 290 -9.69 7.96 -25.34
C GLU A 290 -9.68 6.94 -24.18
N GLY A 291 -9.24 5.71 -24.43
CA GLY A 291 -9.16 4.64 -23.43
C GLY A 291 -8.06 4.80 -22.38
N LEU A 292 -7.08 5.70 -22.57
CA LEU A 292 -5.87 5.75 -21.75
C LEU A 292 -6.13 6.02 -20.25
N PRO A 293 -6.94 7.00 -19.84
CA PRO A 293 -7.22 7.24 -18.42
C PRO A 293 -7.93 6.06 -17.76
N ALA A 294 -8.87 5.43 -18.46
CA ALA A 294 -9.62 4.27 -17.97
C ALA A 294 -8.70 3.06 -17.81
N ILE A 295 -7.81 2.80 -18.77
CA ILE A 295 -6.84 1.69 -18.71
C ILE A 295 -5.90 1.88 -17.51
N VAL A 296 -5.37 3.09 -17.29
CA VAL A 296 -4.50 3.39 -16.14
C VAL A 296 -5.22 3.11 -14.82
N THR A 297 -6.47 3.54 -14.69
CA THR A 297 -7.27 3.30 -13.49
C THR A 297 -7.51 1.79 -13.27
N ILE A 298 -7.80 1.04 -14.32
CA ILE A 298 -7.96 -0.42 -14.26
C ILE A 298 -6.65 -1.10 -13.84
N VAL A 299 -5.51 -0.69 -14.41
CA VAL A 299 -4.19 -1.23 -14.07
C VAL A 299 -3.84 -0.98 -12.60
N LEU A 300 -4.07 0.24 -12.11
CA LEU A 300 -3.88 0.59 -10.70
C LEU A 300 -4.79 -0.26 -9.79
N ALA A 301 -6.06 -0.41 -10.13
CA ALA A 301 -7.02 -1.20 -9.35
C ALA A 301 -6.62 -2.69 -9.26
N ILE A 302 -6.21 -3.29 -10.39
CA ILE A 302 -5.73 -4.68 -10.41
C ILE A 302 -4.40 -4.82 -9.64
N GLY A 303 -3.51 -3.84 -9.78
CA GLY A 303 -2.25 -3.79 -9.03
C GLY A 303 -2.48 -3.76 -7.53
N MET A 304 -3.40 -2.91 -7.05
CA MET A 304 -3.78 -2.87 -5.63
C MET A 304 -4.39 -4.18 -5.14
N GLN A 305 -5.21 -4.87 -5.96
CA GLN A 305 -5.72 -6.20 -5.60
C GLN A 305 -4.60 -7.23 -5.45
N ARG A 306 -3.55 -7.16 -6.29
CA ARG A 306 -2.36 -8.02 -6.13
C ARG A 306 -1.62 -7.70 -4.84
N MET A 307 -1.42 -6.42 -4.52
CA MET A 307 -0.79 -5.98 -3.27
C MET A 307 -1.59 -6.45 -2.04
N ALA A 308 -2.93 -6.35 -2.08
CA ALA A 308 -3.79 -6.83 -0.99
C ALA A 308 -3.65 -8.35 -0.75
N ARG A 309 -3.54 -9.16 -1.82
CA ARG A 309 -3.24 -10.60 -1.71
C ARG A 309 -1.87 -10.90 -1.12
N LYS A 310 -0.95 -9.93 -1.15
CA LYS A 310 0.40 -9.99 -0.58
C LYS A 310 0.49 -9.21 0.75
N ASN A 311 -0.60 -9.16 1.51
CA ASN A 311 -0.70 -8.52 2.83
C ASN A 311 -0.45 -7.00 2.84
N THR A 312 -0.63 -6.30 1.71
CA THR A 312 -0.46 -4.85 1.63
C THR A 312 -1.75 -4.19 1.20
N ILE A 313 -2.40 -3.43 2.07
CA ILE A 313 -3.59 -2.64 1.74
C ILE A 313 -3.17 -1.21 1.44
N ILE A 314 -3.47 -0.75 0.23
CA ILE A 314 -3.25 0.64 -0.19
C ILE A 314 -4.51 1.46 0.11
N ARG A 315 -4.35 2.57 0.80
CA ARG A 315 -5.44 3.48 1.16
C ARG A 315 -5.60 4.64 0.17
N ARG A 316 -4.50 5.06 -0.46
CA ARG A 316 -4.48 6.17 -1.42
C ARG A 316 -3.85 5.74 -2.73
N LEU A 317 -4.53 5.97 -3.84
CA LEU A 317 -4.06 5.62 -5.18
C LEU A 317 -2.66 6.15 -5.54
N PRO A 318 -2.30 7.42 -5.22
CA PRO A 318 -0.98 7.95 -5.52
C PRO A 318 0.16 7.18 -4.86
N ALA A 319 -0.08 6.54 -3.71
CA ALA A 319 0.94 5.79 -2.99
C ALA A 319 1.52 4.62 -3.81
N VAL A 320 0.73 4.00 -4.70
CA VAL A 320 1.19 2.91 -5.58
C VAL A 320 2.31 3.38 -6.52
N GLU A 321 2.12 4.56 -7.10
CA GLU A 321 3.10 5.17 -8.01
C GLU A 321 4.37 5.56 -7.25
N THR A 322 4.20 6.25 -6.11
CA THR A 322 5.31 6.75 -5.29
C THR A 322 6.13 5.59 -4.72
N LEU A 323 5.47 4.49 -4.33
CA LEU A 323 6.11 3.31 -3.75
C LEU A 323 7.14 2.67 -4.69
N GLY A 324 6.84 2.60 -5.99
CA GLY A 324 7.77 2.11 -7.00
C GLY A 324 9.04 2.97 -7.16
N SER A 325 8.98 4.23 -6.72
CA SER A 325 10.06 5.21 -6.77
C SER A 325 10.80 5.40 -5.45
N ALA A 326 10.45 4.64 -4.39
CA ALA A 326 11.07 4.77 -3.08
C ALA A 326 12.60 4.57 -3.15
N GLU A 327 13.34 5.54 -2.57
CA GLU A 327 14.81 5.53 -2.50
C GLU A 327 15.31 5.26 -1.09
N VAL A 328 14.55 5.66 -0.07
CA VAL A 328 14.86 5.45 1.35
C VAL A 328 13.67 4.80 2.04
N ILE A 329 13.92 3.78 2.84
CA ILE A 329 12.92 3.17 3.71
C ILE A 329 13.36 3.39 5.17
N CYS A 330 12.73 4.34 5.84
CA CYS A 330 12.90 4.59 7.26
C CYS A 330 12.02 3.63 8.05
N SER A 331 12.62 2.66 8.72
CA SER A 331 11.88 1.63 9.44
C SER A 331 12.03 1.78 10.94
N ASP A 332 10.89 1.74 11.67
CA ASP A 332 10.94 1.50 13.10
C ASP A 332 11.51 0.10 13.35
N LYS A 333 12.26 -0.06 14.42
CA LYS A 333 12.86 -1.33 14.80
C LYS A 333 11.80 -2.32 15.30
N THR A 334 11.02 -1.89 16.32
CA THR A 334 10.16 -2.77 17.11
C THR A 334 8.92 -3.19 16.30
N GLY A 335 8.65 -4.49 16.26
CA GLY A 335 7.47 -5.03 15.57
C GLY A 335 7.55 -5.05 14.06
N THR A 336 8.46 -4.28 13.43
CA THR A 336 8.65 -4.22 11.97
C THR A 336 9.87 -5.05 11.53
N LEU A 337 11.05 -4.66 12.00
CA LEU A 337 12.32 -5.37 11.73
C LEU A 337 12.52 -6.53 12.69
N THR A 338 11.95 -6.44 13.90
CA THR A 338 12.00 -7.44 14.95
C THR A 338 10.63 -8.09 15.19
N GLN A 339 10.61 -9.19 15.95
CA GLN A 339 9.40 -9.99 16.17
C GLN A 339 8.43 -9.39 17.20
N ASN A 340 8.80 -8.29 17.88
CA ASN A 340 8.09 -7.72 19.03
C ASN A 340 7.87 -8.77 20.14
N ARG A 341 8.85 -9.62 20.35
CA ARG A 341 8.82 -10.73 21.29
C ARG A 341 10.18 -10.89 21.94
N MET A 342 10.26 -10.75 23.25
CA MET A 342 11.50 -11.04 23.97
C MET A 342 11.81 -12.53 23.88
N LYS A 343 13.06 -12.87 23.62
CA LYS A 343 13.56 -14.24 23.60
C LYS A 343 14.88 -14.33 24.37
N VAL A 344 15.03 -15.36 25.21
CA VAL A 344 16.31 -15.68 25.86
C VAL A 344 17.26 -16.24 24.79
N THR A 345 18.35 -15.50 24.53
CA THR A 345 19.35 -15.90 23.55
C THR A 345 20.63 -16.42 24.18
N ARG A 346 20.93 -16.05 25.42
CA ARG A 346 22.16 -16.45 26.13
C ARG A 346 21.89 -16.67 27.60
N LEU A 347 22.40 -17.77 28.12
CA LEU A 347 22.47 -18.03 29.55
C LEU A 347 23.93 -17.94 30.01
N ALA A 348 24.21 -17.40 31.19
CA ALA A 348 25.54 -17.33 31.75
C ALA A 348 25.54 -17.68 33.27
N ALA A 349 26.56 -18.33 33.72
CA ALA A 349 26.80 -18.67 35.12
C ALA A 349 28.31 -18.63 35.41
N ILE A 350 28.70 -18.78 36.69
CA ILE A 350 30.11 -18.84 37.10
C ILE A 350 30.76 -20.15 36.61
N GLY A 351 32.01 -20.07 36.16
CA GLY A 351 32.78 -21.19 35.61
C GLY A 351 32.59 -21.41 34.11
N LYS A 352 33.27 -22.40 33.56
CA LYS A 352 33.22 -22.78 32.15
C LYS A 352 32.19 -23.91 31.92
N GLY A 353 31.63 -23.97 30.74
CA GLY A 353 30.89 -25.16 30.27
C GLY A 353 29.36 -25.13 30.50
N LEU A 354 28.73 -23.99 30.76
CA LEU A 354 27.26 -23.94 30.87
C LEU A 354 26.56 -24.47 29.63
N GLU A 355 27.13 -24.28 28.43
CA GLU A 355 26.57 -24.75 27.18
C GLU A 355 26.56 -26.28 27.08
N GLN A 356 27.46 -26.95 27.77
CA GLN A 356 27.61 -28.39 27.79
C GLN A 356 26.97 -29.04 29.05
N ASP A 357 26.53 -28.24 30.02
CA ASP A 357 25.95 -28.69 31.30
C ASP A 357 24.43 -28.46 31.29
N GLU A 358 23.71 -29.43 30.74
CA GLU A 358 22.26 -29.38 30.54
C GLU A 358 21.52 -29.34 31.91
N GLU A 359 22.06 -30.02 32.92
CA GLU A 359 21.47 -30.06 34.25
C GLU A 359 21.55 -28.68 34.94
N LYS A 360 22.68 -28.02 34.82
CA LYS A 360 22.87 -26.66 35.34
C LYS A 360 22.00 -25.64 34.59
N ARG A 361 21.89 -25.75 33.27
CA ARG A 361 20.97 -24.91 32.44
C ARG A 361 19.53 -25.09 32.91
N ARG A 362 19.08 -26.33 33.04
CA ARG A 362 17.73 -26.67 33.48
C ARG A 362 17.46 -26.14 34.90
N PHE A 363 18.43 -26.23 35.83
CA PHE A 363 18.27 -25.67 37.16
C PHE A 363 18.09 -24.15 37.16
N ILE A 364 18.90 -23.41 36.40
CA ILE A 364 18.74 -21.94 36.24
C ILE A 364 17.38 -21.60 35.69
N LEU A 365 16.92 -22.30 34.64
CA LEU A 365 15.60 -22.07 34.03
C LEU A 365 14.46 -22.43 35.00
N THR A 366 14.62 -23.47 35.85
CA THR A 366 13.69 -23.81 36.92
C THR A 366 13.55 -22.66 37.91
N LEU A 367 14.67 -22.06 38.36
CA LEU A 367 14.63 -20.89 39.24
C LEU A 367 13.90 -19.70 38.61
N PHE A 368 14.17 -19.39 37.34
CA PHE A 368 13.44 -18.35 36.62
C PHE A 368 11.94 -18.63 36.48
N THR A 369 11.56 -19.92 36.41
CA THR A 369 10.15 -20.33 36.33
C THR A 369 9.43 -20.22 37.66
N LEU A 370 10.11 -20.54 38.79
CA LEU A 370 9.55 -20.40 40.14
C LEU A 370 9.29 -18.93 40.48
N CYS A 371 10.25 -18.06 40.19
CA CYS A 371 10.10 -16.62 40.39
C CYS A 371 9.55 -15.95 39.11
N ASN A 372 8.27 -16.19 38.79
CA ASN A 372 7.63 -15.72 37.54
C ASN A 372 6.11 -15.56 37.72
N ASP A 373 5.52 -14.50 37.12
CA ASP A 373 4.09 -14.17 37.26
C ASP A 373 3.25 -14.55 36.02
N VAL A 374 3.82 -15.30 35.08
CA VAL A 374 3.07 -15.74 33.89
C VAL A 374 1.95 -16.68 34.27
N LYS A 375 0.88 -16.62 33.48
CA LYS A 375 -0.25 -17.54 33.55
C LYS A 375 -0.34 -18.35 32.29
N ARG A 376 -0.73 -19.61 32.39
CA ARG A 376 -0.99 -20.46 31.24
C ARG A 376 -2.48 -20.52 30.95
N GLN A 377 -2.87 -20.17 29.74
CA GLN A 377 -4.24 -20.27 29.24
C GLN A 377 -4.27 -21.18 28.02
N GLY A 378 -4.59 -22.45 28.23
CA GLY A 378 -4.46 -23.49 27.19
C GLY A 378 -3.00 -23.71 26.77
N THR A 379 -2.71 -23.44 25.49
CA THR A 379 -1.34 -23.52 24.92
C THR A 379 -0.57 -22.20 24.99
N LYS A 380 -1.22 -21.09 25.37
CA LYS A 380 -0.58 -19.77 25.40
C LYS A 380 -0.10 -19.40 26.80
N ILE A 381 1.10 -18.84 26.86
CA ILE A 381 1.67 -18.20 28.07
C ILE A 381 1.33 -16.70 28.00
N ILE A 382 0.71 -16.20 29.06
CA ILE A 382 0.30 -14.79 29.18
C ILE A 382 1.05 -14.18 30.36
N GLY A 383 1.65 -13.01 30.15
CA GLY A 383 2.42 -12.28 31.16
C GLY A 383 3.28 -11.19 30.54
N GLU A 384 4.05 -10.51 31.38
CA GLU A 384 5.00 -9.49 30.92
C GLU A 384 6.02 -10.09 29.94
N PRO A 385 6.45 -9.36 28.87
CA PRO A 385 7.34 -9.89 27.83
C PRO A 385 8.63 -10.54 28.35
N THR A 386 9.24 -9.96 29.39
CA THR A 386 10.46 -10.47 30.00
C THR A 386 10.21 -11.82 30.72
N GLU A 387 9.12 -11.92 31.44
CA GLU A 387 8.74 -13.12 32.19
C GLU A 387 8.29 -14.25 31.26
N LYS A 388 7.55 -13.88 30.21
CA LYS A 388 7.15 -14.80 29.15
C LYS A 388 8.36 -15.40 28.44
N ALA A 389 9.38 -14.60 28.12
CA ALA A 389 10.62 -15.06 27.51
C ALA A 389 11.37 -16.10 28.39
N LEU A 390 11.41 -15.88 29.68
CA LEU A 390 12.03 -16.80 30.62
C LEU A 390 11.25 -18.12 30.76
N ALA A 391 9.92 -18.05 30.79
CA ALA A 391 9.04 -19.22 30.84
C ALA A 391 9.09 -20.06 29.55
N GLU A 392 9.09 -19.40 28.39
CA GLU A 392 9.24 -20.06 27.09
C GLU A 392 10.61 -20.74 26.96
N ALA A 393 11.69 -20.08 27.38
CA ALA A 393 13.03 -20.68 27.41
C ALA A 393 13.10 -21.89 28.33
N ALA A 394 12.35 -21.88 29.46
CA ALA A 394 12.26 -23.00 30.35
C ALA A 394 11.53 -24.19 29.72
N GLU A 395 10.40 -23.98 29.03
CA GLU A 395 9.71 -25.04 28.27
C GLU A 395 10.60 -25.62 27.18
N GLU A 396 11.29 -24.74 26.40
CA GLU A 396 12.27 -25.17 25.39
C GLU A 396 13.41 -25.99 26.02
N GLY A 397 13.82 -25.69 27.26
CA GLY A 397 14.80 -26.40 28.06
C GLY A 397 14.29 -27.64 28.81
N GLY A 398 13.04 -28.07 28.50
CA GLY A 398 12.45 -29.29 29.05
C GLY A 398 11.92 -29.15 30.49
N VAL A 399 11.65 -27.92 30.97
CA VAL A 399 11.02 -27.66 32.27
C VAL A 399 9.51 -27.56 32.06
N SER A 400 8.73 -28.44 32.65
CA SER A 400 7.27 -28.38 32.63
C SER A 400 6.76 -27.30 33.61
N LEU A 401 6.27 -26.19 33.12
CA LEU A 401 5.74 -25.11 33.94
C LEU A 401 4.64 -25.60 34.90
N LYS A 402 3.65 -26.32 34.36
CA LYS A 402 2.53 -26.83 35.17
C LYS A 402 2.97 -27.83 36.23
N GLY A 403 3.83 -28.78 35.85
CA GLY A 403 4.35 -29.77 36.79
C GLY A 403 5.18 -29.12 37.91
N LEU A 404 6.01 -28.14 37.58
CA LEU A 404 6.81 -27.43 38.55
C LEU A 404 5.97 -26.62 39.57
N TRP A 405 4.92 -25.94 39.12
CA TRP A 405 4.03 -25.17 39.99
C TRP A 405 3.14 -26.05 40.89
N GLU A 406 2.83 -27.26 40.44
CA GLU A 406 2.12 -28.28 41.26
C GLU A 406 3.07 -28.90 42.31
N GLU A 407 4.33 -29.15 41.94
CA GLU A 407 5.32 -29.74 42.84
C GLU A 407 5.88 -28.74 43.87
N MET A 408 6.10 -27.51 43.46
CA MET A 408 6.67 -26.42 44.23
C MET A 408 5.77 -25.18 44.20
N PRO A 409 4.60 -25.21 44.86
CA PRO A 409 3.65 -24.08 44.82
C PRO A 409 4.25 -22.86 45.52
N ARG A 410 3.90 -21.67 45.05
CA ARG A 410 4.29 -20.41 45.68
C ARG A 410 3.50 -20.22 46.98
N ILE A 411 4.20 -20.04 48.10
CA ILE A 411 3.60 -19.82 49.44
C ILE A 411 3.72 -18.38 49.89
N GLY A 412 4.71 -17.64 49.40
CA GLY A 412 4.97 -16.26 49.76
C GLY A 412 5.72 -15.54 48.64
N GLU A 413 5.64 -14.24 48.67
CA GLU A 413 6.34 -13.41 47.69
C GLU A 413 6.68 -12.02 48.23
N VAL A 414 7.71 -11.41 47.67
CA VAL A 414 7.99 -9.97 47.66
C VAL A 414 7.90 -9.52 46.22
N PRO A 415 6.82 -8.78 45.84
CA PRO A 415 6.57 -8.38 44.45
C PRO A 415 7.71 -7.53 43.89
N PHE A 416 7.80 -7.45 42.53
CA PHE A 416 8.77 -6.58 41.90
C PHE A 416 8.58 -5.11 42.30
N SER A 417 9.67 -4.43 42.60
CA SER A 417 9.68 -2.98 42.82
C SER A 417 10.76 -2.34 41.95
N SER A 418 10.40 -1.26 41.26
CA SER A 418 11.34 -0.48 40.43
C SER A 418 12.48 0.15 41.27
N GLU A 419 12.24 0.40 42.53
CA GLU A 419 13.24 0.94 43.48
C GLU A 419 14.28 -0.10 43.85
N ARG A 420 13.83 -1.32 44.23
CA ARG A 420 14.71 -2.45 44.58
C ARG A 420 15.25 -3.18 43.34
N LYS A 421 14.55 -3.11 42.20
CA LYS A 421 14.83 -3.86 40.98
C LYS A 421 14.87 -5.38 41.14
N LEU A 422 14.22 -5.91 42.14
CA LEU A 422 14.19 -7.31 42.53
C LEU A 422 12.76 -7.81 42.75
N MET A 423 12.57 -9.11 42.58
CA MET A 423 11.36 -9.87 42.92
C MET A 423 11.81 -11.17 43.59
N THR A 424 11.12 -11.59 44.67
CA THR A 424 11.40 -12.81 45.37
C THR A 424 10.17 -13.64 45.60
N THR A 425 10.24 -14.94 45.38
CA THR A 425 9.19 -15.92 45.70
C THR A 425 9.70 -17.03 46.61
N VAL A 426 8.81 -17.65 47.40
CA VAL A 426 9.14 -18.73 48.34
C VAL A 426 8.33 -19.97 47.99
N HIS A 427 9.02 -21.12 48.01
CA HIS A 427 8.48 -22.42 47.60
C HIS A 427 8.93 -23.54 48.51
N PRO A 428 8.13 -24.62 48.72
CA PRO A 428 8.60 -25.84 49.33
C PRO A 428 9.52 -26.61 48.39
N SER A 429 10.57 -27.24 48.91
CA SER A 429 11.52 -28.03 48.10
C SER A 429 12.10 -29.19 48.91
N GLY A 430 11.65 -30.42 48.68
CA GLY A 430 12.23 -31.62 49.30
C GLY A 430 12.21 -31.68 50.83
N GLY A 431 11.21 -31.17 51.46
CA GLY A 431 11.07 -31.09 52.92
C GLY A 431 11.79 -29.89 53.56
N LYS A 432 12.35 -29.03 52.76
CA LYS A 432 12.94 -27.70 53.10
C LYS A 432 12.20 -26.60 52.33
N TRP A 433 12.67 -25.39 52.45
CA TRP A 433 12.14 -24.24 51.74
C TRP A 433 13.20 -23.57 50.88
N ILE A 434 12.81 -23.00 49.77
CA ILE A 434 13.67 -22.25 48.89
C ILE A 434 13.05 -20.88 48.60
N SER A 435 13.82 -19.81 48.80
CA SER A 435 13.47 -18.50 48.26
C SER A 435 14.25 -18.27 46.96
N VAL A 436 13.58 -17.79 45.93
CA VAL A 436 14.16 -17.50 44.61
C VAL A 436 14.02 -16.01 44.35
N THR A 437 15.13 -15.33 44.11
CA THR A 437 15.18 -13.90 43.81
C THR A 437 15.68 -13.67 42.37
N LYS A 438 14.93 -12.91 41.59
CA LYS A 438 15.37 -12.47 40.26
C LYS A 438 15.38 -10.94 40.16
N GLY A 439 16.21 -10.40 39.29
CA GLY A 439 16.25 -8.98 39.04
C GLY A 439 17.49 -8.48 38.36
N ALA A 440 17.78 -7.19 38.52
CA ALA A 440 18.91 -6.53 37.89
C ALA A 440 20.25 -7.09 38.42
N PRO A 441 21.17 -7.51 37.50
CA PRO A 441 22.42 -8.12 37.89
C PRO A 441 23.28 -7.27 38.83
N ASP A 442 23.35 -5.96 38.64
CA ASP A 442 24.09 -5.00 39.43
C ASP A 442 23.67 -5.03 40.91
N VAL A 443 22.36 -5.10 41.14
CA VAL A 443 21.80 -5.14 42.50
C VAL A 443 21.89 -6.55 43.12
N LEU A 444 21.51 -7.58 42.32
CA LEU A 444 21.47 -8.96 42.83
C LEU A 444 22.84 -9.49 43.24
N LEU A 445 23.91 -9.18 42.46
CA LEU A 445 25.26 -9.61 42.72
C LEU A 445 25.80 -9.09 44.09
N GLU A 446 25.35 -7.92 44.55
CA GLU A 446 25.74 -7.37 45.88
C GLU A 446 25.06 -8.08 47.04
N LYS A 447 23.87 -8.65 46.83
CA LYS A 447 23.11 -9.40 47.81
C LYS A 447 23.57 -10.87 47.95
N CYS A 448 24.46 -11.32 47.05
CA CYS A 448 24.96 -12.69 47.03
C CYS A 448 26.26 -12.84 47.83
N THR A 449 26.30 -13.82 48.73
CA THR A 449 27.51 -14.23 49.53
C THR A 449 28.12 -15.52 48.98
N ARG A 450 27.32 -16.33 48.26
CA ARG A 450 27.72 -17.59 47.63
C ARG A 450 27.34 -17.61 46.15
N CYS A 451 27.89 -18.56 45.41
CA CYS A 451 27.55 -18.82 44.02
C CYS A 451 27.61 -20.32 43.70
N LEU A 452 26.93 -20.73 42.64
CA LEU A 452 27.06 -22.08 42.09
C LEU A 452 28.26 -22.15 41.16
N ASP A 453 29.30 -22.93 41.52
CA ASP A 453 30.50 -23.18 40.74
C ASP A 453 30.66 -24.71 40.57
N GLY A 454 30.58 -25.22 39.36
CA GLY A 454 30.63 -26.68 39.08
C GLY A 454 29.57 -27.50 39.82
N GLY A 455 28.35 -26.99 39.98
CA GLY A 455 27.24 -27.65 40.66
C GLY A 455 27.32 -27.62 42.21
N ARG A 456 28.33 -26.98 42.79
CA ARG A 456 28.49 -26.83 44.26
C ARG A 456 28.39 -25.38 44.69
N GLN A 457 27.89 -25.19 45.90
CA GLN A 457 27.88 -23.84 46.50
C GLN A 457 29.32 -23.47 46.94
N ALA A 458 29.81 -22.35 46.41
CA ALA A 458 31.14 -21.81 46.73
C ALA A 458 31.01 -20.35 47.24
N VAL A 459 32.02 -19.88 47.97
CA VAL A 459 32.08 -18.48 48.43
C VAL A 459 32.12 -17.56 47.19
N PHE A 460 31.30 -16.54 47.16
CA PHE A 460 31.25 -15.55 46.06
C PHE A 460 32.29 -14.46 46.31
N ASP A 461 33.56 -14.81 46.12
CA ASP A 461 34.72 -13.95 46.33
C ASP A 461 34.82 -12.87 45.22
N GLY A 462 35.76 -11.92 45.41
CA GLY A 462 35.98 -10.81 44.48
C GLY A 462 36.30 -11.28 43.06
N ARG A 463 36.97 -12.41 42.85
CA ARG A 463 37.27 -12.97 41.52
C ARG A 463 36.01 -13.43 40.78
N ARG A 464 35.15 -14.18 41.50
CA ARG A 464 33.90 -14.70 40.95
C ARG A 464 32.89 -13.58 40.70
N LYS A 465 32.85 -12.58 41.57
CA LYS A 465 32.02 -11.36 41.34
C LYS A 465 32.48 -10.61 40.09
N SER A 466 33.77 -10.48 39.87
CA SER A 466 34.34 -9.84 38.68
C SER A 466 34.03 -10.65 37.42
N GLU A 467 34.07 -12.00 37.47
CA GLU A 467 33.69 -12.85 36.36
C GLU A 467 32.19 -12.67 36.00
N ALA A 468 31.32 -12.64 37.01
CA ALA A 468 29.89 -12.40 36.77
C ALA A 468 29.63 -11.02 36.13
N ARG A 469 30.30 -9.97 36.66
CA ARG A 469 30.20 -8.61 36.07
C ARG A 469 30.74 -8.54 34.67
N LEU A 470 31.83 -9.25 34.35
CA LEU A 470 32.38 -9.32 32.98
C LEU A 470 31.37 -9.96 32.02
N LYS A 471 30.80 -11.11 32.42
CA LYS A 471 29.76 -11.78 31.60
C LYS A 471 28.50 -10.92 31.43
N ASN A 472 28.08 -10.20 32.45
CA ASN A 472 27.01 -9.22 32.34
C ASN A 472 27.37 -8.08 31.36
N GLY A 473 28.59 -7.55 31.45
CA GLY A 473 29.11 -6.53 30.53
C GLY A 473 29.18 -7.02 29.09
N GLU A 474 29.64 -8.25 28.84
CA GLU A 474 29.63 -8.86 27.52
C GLU A 474 28.21 -9.01 26.95
N MET A 475 27.23 -9.45 27.75
CA MET A 475 25.85 -9.55 27.35
C MET A 475 25.26 -8.17 27.05
N ALA A 476 25.52 -7.20 27.92
CA ALA A 476 25.06 -5.82 27.72
C ALA A 476 25.69 -5.16 26.48
N ALA A 477 26.97 -5.43 26.19
CA ALA A 477 27.66 -4.96 24.99
C ALA A 477 27.07 -5.58 23.70
N ASN A 478 26.50 -6.79 23.79
CA ASN A 478 25.73 -7.43 22.70
C ASN A 478 24.25 -7.06 22.73
N ALA A 479 23.90 -5.94 23.36
CA ALA A 479 22.54 -5.40 23.41
C ALA A 479 21.48 -6.32 24.07
N LEU A 480 21.90 -7.25 24.93
CA LEU A 480 20.98 -8.11 25.63
C LEU A 480 20.47 -7.43 26.91
N ARG A 481 19.17 -7.53 27.14
CA ARG A 481 18.58 -7.25 28.45
C ARG A 481 18.89 -8.39 29.38
N VAL A 482 19.67 -8.15 30.44
CA VAL A 482 20.12 -9.18 31.33
C VAL A 482 19.30 -9.19 32.62
N VAL A 483 18.82 -10.37 33.00
CA VAL A 483 18.17 -10.63 34.28
C VAL A 483 18.97 -11.71 35.01
N ALA A 484 19.32 -11.48 36.26
CA ALA A 484 20.01 -12.45 37.10
C ALA A 484 19.05 -13.19 38.02
N VAL A 485 19.43 -14.41 38.44
CA VAL A 485 18.68 -15.21 39.41
C VAL A 485 19.60 -15.77 40.47
N ALA A 486 19.11 -15.72 41.68
CA ALA A 486 19.76 -16.28 42.88
C ALA A 486 18.73 -16.99 43.76
N PHE A 487 19.17 -17.80 44.68
CA PHE A 487 18.29 -18.52 45.61
C PHE A 487 18.91 -18.61 46.99
N ARG A 488 18.08 -18.94 47.98
CA ARG A 488 18.51 -19.30 49.35
C ARG A 488 17.69 -20.46 49.85
N GLU A 489 18.34 -21.46 50.44
CA GLU A 489 17.68 -22.58 51.10
C GLU A 489 17.44 -22.28 52.57
N TRP A 490 16.30 -22.75 53.08
CA TRP A 490 15.89 -22.55 54.46
C TRP A 490 15.50 -23.90 55.04
N ASP A 491 15.94 -24.20 56.26
CA ASP A 491 15.59 -25.43 56.94
C ASP A 491 14.20 -25.41 57.53
N GLU A 492 13.67 -24.20 57.84
CA GLU A 492 12.30 -23.96 58.30
C GLU A 492 11.64 -22.88 57.40
N GLU A 493 10.31 -22.81 57.40
CA GLU A 493 9.57 -21.77 56.68
C GLU A 493 9.98 -20.37 57.15
N PRO A 494 10.32 -19.43 56.28
CA PRO A 494 10.60 -18.06 56.66
C PRO A 494 9.44 -17.42 57.43
N LEU A 495 9.74 -16.83 58.58
CA LEU A 495 8.74 -16.24 59.45
C LEU A 495 8.06 -15.01 58.84
N PHE A 496 8.81 -14.24 58.03
CA PHE A 496 8.31 -13.01 57.40
C PHE A 496 8.72 -13.03 55.92
N PHE A 497 7.75 -12.66 55.04
CA PHE A 497 8.02 -12.50 53.60
C PHE A 497 8.34 -11.03 53.25
N THR A 498 9.48 -10.55 53.86
CA THR A 498 9.94 -9.19 53.62
C THR A 498 11.26 -9.18 52.83
N ALA A 499 11.54 -8.06 52.14
CA ALA A 499 12.79 -7.90 51.40
C ALA A 499 14.04 -7.98 52.27
N GLU A 500 13.95 -7.46 53.54
CA GLU A 500 15.07 -7.47 54.50
C GLU A 500 15.46 -8.89 54.91
N GLU A 501 14.53 -9.83 54.99
CA GLU A 501 14.77 -11.20 55.39
C GLU A 501 15.14 -12.09 54.19
N LEU A 502 14.40 -11.99 53.10
CA LEU A 502 14.54 -12.91 51.97
C LEU A 502 15.64 -12.52 50.98
N GLU A 503 15.98 -11.23 50.86
CA GLU A 503 16.93 -10.73 49.85
C GLU A 503 18.36 -10.52 50.43
N ARG A 504 18.82 -11.41 51.30
CA ARG A 504 20.16 -11.39 51.88
C ARG A 504 20.79 -12.79 51.85
N ASP A 505 22.09 -12.84 51.85
CA ASP A 505 22.88 -14.10 51.89
C ASP A 505 22.52 -15.08 50.76
N LEU A 506 22.25 -14.54 49.57
CA LEU A 506 21.80 -15.29 48.41
C LEU A 506 22.94 -16.11 47.79
N VAL A 507 22.58 -17.20 47.11
CA VAL A 507 23.44 -18.03 46.25
C VAL A 507 23.20 -17.64 44.82
N PHE A 508 24.14 -17.00 44.17
CA PHE A 508 24.05 -16.64 42.75
C PHE A 508 24.02 -17.89 41.87
N ALA A 509 22.99 -18.06 41.06
CA ALA A 509 22.83 -19.20 40.17
C ALA A 509 23.27 -18.90 38.73
N GLY A 510 22.81 -17.78 38.16
CA GLY A 510 23.10 -17.41 36.78
C GLY A 510 22.37 -16.17 36.29
N MET A 511 22.54 -15.91 35.01
CA MET A 511 21.92 -14.78 34.33
C MET A 511 21.34 -15.24 32.98
N ALA A 512 20.22 -14.63 32.56
CA ALA A 512 19.63 -14.78 31.27
C ALA A 512 19.72 -13.47 30.51
N GLY A 513 20.33 -13.49 29.32
CA GLY A 513 20.37 -12.40 28.38
C GLY A 513 19.28 -12.63 27.32
N MET A 514 18.45 -11.62 27.08
CA MET A 514 17.33 -11.68 26.18
C MET A 514 17.27 -10.44 25.31
N MET A 515 16.72 -10.59 24.10
CA MET A 515 16.49 -9.52 23.16
C MET A 515 15.22 -9.78 22.37
N ASP A 516 14.71 -8.77 21.70
CA ASP A 516 13.71 -8.92 20.65
C ASP A 516 14.44 -9.26 19.35
N PRO A 517 14.37 -10.52 18.85
CA PRO A 517 15.21 -10.97 17.75
C PRO A 517 14.72 -10.37 16.42
N PRO A 518 15.63 -10.15 15.46
CA PRO A 518 15.27 -9.80 14.11
C PRO A 518 14.31 -10.84 13.49
N ARG A 519 13.46 -10.39 12.58
CA ARG A 519 12.65 -11.30 11.76
C ARG A 519 13.57 -12.02 10.78
N PRO A 520 13.42 -13.35 10.57
CA PRO A 520 14.26 -14.11 9.63
C PRO A 520 14.21 -13.56 8.21
N GLU A 521 13.06 -13.04 7.80
CA GLU A 521 12.84 -12.49 6.45
C GLU A 521 13.42 -11.09 6.26
N ALA A 522 13.66 -10.35 7.36
CA ALA A 522 14.09 -8.95 7.29
C ALA A 522 15.49 -8.81 6.72
N GLN A 523 16.43 -9.72 7.05
CA GLN A 523 17.78 -9.68 6.50
C GLN A 523 17.78 -9.83 4.97
N ALA A 524 17.08 -10.85 4.45
CA ALA A 524 16.96 -11.05 3.00
C ALA A 524 16.29 -9.86 2.30
N ALA A 525 15.30 -9.26 2.95
CA ALA A 525 14.62 -8.08 2.43
C ALA A 525 15.54 -6.85 2.36
N VAL A 526 16.38 -6.64 3.38
CA VAL A 526 17.41 -5.58 3.41
C VAL A 526 18.42 -5.77 2.25
N GLU A 527 18.88 -6.99 2.01
CA GLU A 527 19.76 -7.29 0.88
C GLU A 527 19.10 -6.96 -0.48
N ILE A 528 17.82 -7.29 -0.63
CA ILE A 528 17.06 -6.97 -1.85
C ILE A 528 16.94 -5.44 -2.02
N CYS A 529 16.63 -4.70 -0.95
CA CYS A 529 16.61 -3.23 -0.98
C CYS A 529 17.93 -2.66 -1.47
N GLN A 530 19.05 -3.11 -0.91
CA GLN A 530 20.38 -2.61 -1.28
C GLN A 530 20.73 -2.91 -2.75
N LYS A 531 20.39 -4.11 -3.25
CA LYS A 531 20.54 -4.46 -4.68
C LYS A 531 19.65 -3.59 -5.57
N ALA A 532 18.47 -3.25 -5.10
CA ALA A 532 17.51 -2.38 -5.78
C ALA A 532 17.86 -0.88 -5.70
N GLY A 533 19.00 -0.51 -5.09
CA GLY A 533 19.41 0.87 -4.88
C GLY A 533 18.54 1.62 -3.85
N ILE A 534 17.81 0.90 -3.01
CA ILE A 534 16.99 1.45 -1.93
C ILE A 534 17.79 1.39 -0.64
N ARG A 535 17.82 2.49 0.10
CA ARG A 535 18.54 2.59 1.37
C ARG A 535 17.63 2.31 2.55
N PRO A 536 17.79 1.18 3.26
CA PRO A 536 17.11 0.96 4.53
C PRO A 536 17.80 1.76 5.64
N VAL A 537 17.00 2.43 6.46
CA VAL A 537 17.42 3.25 7.61
C VAL A 537 16.64 2.79 8.83
N MET A 538 17.33 2.50 9.93
CA MET A 538 16.68 2.13 11.20
C MET A 538 16.45 3.35 12.07
N ILE A 539 15.22 3.51 12.56
CA ILE A 539 14.83 4.58 13.47
C ILE A 539 14.22 3.94 14.72
N THR A 540 14.73 4.23 15.91
CA THR A 540 14.26 3.57 17.13
C THR A 540 14.36 4.44 18.38
N GLY A 541 13.47 4.19 19.37
CA GLY A 541 13.59 4.71 20.73
C GLY A 541 14.66 4.00 21.59
N ASP A 542 15.24 2.89 21.12
CA ASP A 542 16.22 2.11 21.84
C ASP A 542 17.58 2.80 21.97
N HIS A 543 18.42 2.24 22.88
CA HIS A 543 19.79 2.71 23.07
C HIS A 543 20.65 2.47 21.82
N ALA A 544 21.57 3.37 21.53
CA ALA A 544 22.41 3.35 20.32
C ALA A 544 23.15 2.01 20.09
N LEU A 545 23.73 1.44 21.14
CA LEU A 545 24.44 0.15 21.05
C LEU A 545 23.50 -1.01 20.67
N THR A 546 22.28 -1.02 21.22
CA THR A 546 21.26 -2.03 20.88
C THR A 546 20.81 -1.90 19.43
N ALA A 547 20.52 -0.67 19.01
CA ALA A 547 20.11 -0.38 17.64
C ALA A 547 21.20 -0.75 16.63
N GLN A 548 22.46 -0.40 16.93
CA GLN A 548 23.62 -0.71 16.10
C GLN A 548 23.85 -2.23 15.94
N ALA A 549 23.74 -2.99 17.04
CA ALA A 549 23.92 -4.44 17.02
C ALA A 549 22.87 -5.12 16.12
N ILE A 550 21.59 -4.76 16.29
CA ILE A 550 20.49 -5.30 15.46
C ILE A 550 20.62 -4.86 14.00
N ALA A 551 20.97 -3.59 13.77
CA ALA A 551 21.19 -3.08 12.41
C ALA A 551 22.36 -3.77 11.70
N ALA A 552 23.43 -4.12 12.43
CA ALA A 552 24.57 -4.88 11.91
C ALA A 552 24.16 -6.32 11.55
N GLU A 553 23.37 -6.99 12.42
CA GLU A 553 22.85 -8.34 12.15
C GLU A 553 21.96 -8.37 10.91
N LEU A 554 21.14 -7.33 10.70
CA LEU A 554 20.27 -7.18 9.52
C LEU A 554 21.02 -6.70 8.27
N GLY A 555 22.28 -6.29 8.37
CA GLY A 555 23.06 -5.74 7.26
C GLY A 555 22.70 -4.28 6.89
N ILE A 556 21.93 -3.59 7.73
CA ILE A 556 21.61 -2.15 7.58
C ILE A 556 22.84 -1.30 7.92
N TYR A 557 23.52 -1.62 9.05
CA TYR A 557 24.73 -0.96 9.51
C TYR A 557 25.98 -1.70 9.06
N ARG A 558 26.95 -0.98 8.56
CA ARG A 558 28.28 -1.48 8.21
C ARG A 558 29.37 -0.74 8.99
N ALA A 559 30.54 -1.36 9.15
CA ALA A 559 31.66 -0.70 9.82
C ALA A 559 32.05 0.58 9.07
N GLY A 560 31.92 1.71 9.72
CA GLY A 560 32.15 3.04 9.15
C GLY A 560 30.90 3.88 8.96
N ASP A 561 29.71 3.29 9.02
CA ASP A 561 28.46 4.04 8.98
C ASP A 561 28.25 4.86 10.27
N THR A 562 27.50 5.95 10.16
CA THR A 562 27.19 6.83 11.29
C THR A 562 25.93 6.35 12.03
N VAL A 563 25.98 6.45 13.37
CA VAL A 563 24.84 6.28 14.26
C VAL A 563 24.59 7.63 14.95
N LEU A 564 23.37 8.17 14.86
CA LEU A 564 22.99 9.42 15.51
C LEU A 564 21.97 9.18 16.63
N THR A 565 22.15 9.86 17.76
CA THR A 565 21.23 9.80 18.90
C THR A 565 20.29 10.99 18.90
N GLY A 566 19.11 10.84 19.55
CA GLY A 566 18.16 11.95 19.72
C GLY A 566 18.77 13.20 20.36
N GLN A 567 19.74 13.01 21.29
CA GLN A 567 20.44 14.12 21.92
C GLN A 567 21.34 14.90 20.93
N GLU A 568 22.01 14.20 20.03
CA GLU A 568 22.80 14.82 18.97
C GLU A 568 21.89 15.53 17.95
N LEU A 569 20.75 14.93 17.61
CA LEU A 569 19.78 15.54 16.73
C LEU A 569 19.17 16.83 17.25
N GLU A 570 18.97 16.95 18.58
CA GLU A 570 18.50 18.20 19.18
C GLU A 570 19.51 19.35 19.06
N GLN A 571 20.80 19.03 19.04
CA GLN A 571 21.88 20.02 18.92
C GLN A 571 22.21 20.39 17.47
N MET A 572 21.72 19.60 16.49
CA MET A 572 21.97 19.83 15.06
C MET A 572 20.94 20.80 14.46
N SER A 573 21.42 21.73 13.62
CA SER A 573 20.51 22.46 12.72
C SER A 573 19.98 21.53 11.62
N ASP A 574 18.89 21.93 10.97
CA ASP A 574 18.29 21.11 9.90
C ASP A 574 19.28 20.90 8.73
N GLU A 575 20.10 21.92 8.38
CA GLU A 575 21.11 21.80 7.33
C GLU A 575 22.29 20.87 7.72
N ALA A 576 22.60 20.79 9.03
CA ALA A 576 23.59 19.85 9.55
C ALA A 576 23.04 18.43 9.50
N LEU A 577 21.76 18.26 9.83
CA LEU A 577 21.08 16.97 9.76
C LEU A 577 20.95 16.48 8.31
N GLU A 578 20.61 17.33 7.35
CA GLU A 578 20.57 17.00 5.92
C GLU A 578 21.88 16.36 5.47
N ARG A 579 23.02 17.01 5.76
CA ARG A 579 24.35 16.47 5.40
C ARG A 579 24.71 15.19 6.14
N ALA A 580 24.33 15.08 7.42
CA ALA A 580 24.65 13.90 8.22
C ALA A 580 23.75 12.70 7.86
N ALA A 581 22.54 12.94 7.38
CA ALA A 581 21.60 11.90 6.97
C ALA A 581 22.15 11.06 5.80
N GLU A 582 22.99 11.66 4.94
CA GLU A 582 23.59 10.94 3.80
C GLU A 582 24.45 9.74 4.23
N ASP A 583 25.12 9.78 5.38
CA ASP A 583 26.00 8.73 5.89
C ASP A 583 25.39 7.97 7.09
N CYS A 584 24.24 8.41 7.63
CA CYS A 584 23.62 7.83 8.80
C CYS A 584 22.64 6.72 8.44
N THR A 585 22.87 5.50 8.96
CA THR A 585 21.99 4.33 8.75
C THR A 585 21.15 3.99 9.97
N VAL A 586 21.48 4.52 11.17
CA VAL A 586 20.80 4.23 12.43
C VAL A 586 20.56 5.51 13.22
N PHE A 587 19.30 5.76 13.57
CA PHE A 587 18.90 6.84 14.49
C PHE A 587 18.31 6.23 15.76
N ALA A 588 18.97 6.48 16.91
CA ALA A 588 18.67 5.87 18.19
C ALA A 588 18.14 6.89 19.22
N ARG A 589 17.30 6.45 20.15
CA ARG A 589 16.67 7.30 21.20
C ARG A 589 15.97 8.53 20.62
N VAL A 590 15.27 8.36 19.51
CA VAL A 590 14.56 9.46 18.82
C VAL A 590 13.17 9.69 19.39
N SER A 591 12.79 10.97 19.45
CA SER A 591 11.42 11.41 19.75
C SER A 591 10.55 11.44 18.48
N PRO A 592 9.21 11.54 18.60
CA PRO A 592 8.33 11.71 17.44
C PRO A 592 8.70 12.91 16.55
N ALA A 593 9.10 14.03 17.15
CA ALA A 593 9.54 15.23 16.43
C ALA A 593 10.82 14.96 15.60
N HIS A 594 11.75 14.17 16.18
CA HIS A 594 12.97 13.77 15.46
C HIS A 594 12.66 12.90 14.25
N LYS A 595 11.68 11.96 14.34
CA LYS A 595 11.26 11.13 13.20
C LYS A 595 10.80 12.00 12.01
N VAL A 596 10.03 13.05 12.27
CA VAL A 596 9.60 14.01 11.23
C VAL A 596 10.78 14.77 10.62
N ARG A 597 11.74 15.22 11.46
CA ARG A 597 12.94 15.94 10.98
C ARG A 597 13.81 15.05 10.10
N ILE A 598 13.99 13.78 10.46
CA ILE A 598 14.76 12.78 9.68
C ILE A 598 14.11 12.57 8.30
N VAL A 599 12.80 12.34 8.26
CA VAL A 599 12.07 12.19 6.99
C VAL A 599 12.24 13.41 6.10
N LYS A 600 12.05 14.62 6.66
CA LYS A 600 12.21 15.88 5.91
C LYS A 600 13.64 16.11 5.42
N ALA A 601 14.65 15.67 6.18
CA ALA A 601 16.06 15.78 5.75
C ALA A 601 16.31 14.99 4.47
N PHE A 602 15.86 13.73 4.39
CA PHE A 602 15.95 12.94 3.16
C PHE A 602 15.12 13.51 2.00
N GLN A 603 13.93 14.04 2.27
CA GLN A 603 13.08 14.66 1.25
C GLN A 603 13.72 15.92 0.65
N LYS A 604 14.40 16.73 1.45
CA LYS A 604 15.11 17.92 0.95
C LYS A 604 16.30 17.59 0.03
N GLU A 605 16.88 16.40 0.19
CA GLU A 605 17.86 15.86 -0.76
C GLU A 605 17.22 15.37 -2.08
N GLY A 606 15.91 15.50 -2.22
CA GLY A 606 15.15 15.03 -3.38
C GLY A 606 14.89 13.53 -3.38
N ARG A 607 15.05 12.84 -2.24
CA ARG A 607 14.79 11.40 -2.10
C ARG A 607 13.31 11.14 -1.83
N VAL A 608 12.79 10.06 -2.40
CA VAL A 608 11.45 9.54 -2.08
C VAL A 608 11.54 8.64 -0.86
N VAL A 609 10.86 9.04 0.22
CA VAL A 609 10.99 8.43 1.55
C VAL A 609 9.74 7.64 1.91
N ALA A 610 9.90 6.34 2.19
CA ALA A 610 8.90 5.53 2.88
C ALA A 610 9.20 5.49 4.39
N MET A 611 8.18 5.65 5.24
CA MET A 611 8.32 5.58 6.70
C MET A 611 7.39 4.53 7.27
N THR A 612 7.90 3.68 8.17
CA THR A 612 7.06 2.71 8.90
C THR A 612 6.84 3.12 10.34
N GLY A 613 5.69 2.73 10.90
CA GLY A 613 5.37 2.94 12.30
C GLY A 613 4.11 2.20 12.73
N ASP A 614 3.97 1.99 14.04
CA ASP A 614 2.83 1.26 14.63
C ASP A 614 2.07 2.09 15.68
N GLY A 615 2.69 3.12 16.25
CA GLY A 615 2.17 3.88 17.36
C GLY A 615 1.60 5.26 17.00
N VAL A 616 0.91 5.83 17.96
CA VAL A 616 0.46 7.25 17.92
C VAL A 616 1.65 8.19 17.67
N ASN A 617 2.80 7.86 18.25
CA ASN A 617 4.04 8.64 18.15
C ASN A 617 4.62 8.69 16.73
N ASP A 618 4.24 7.76 15.87
CA ASP A 618 4.72 7.64 14.49
C ASP A 618 3.83 8.38 13.48
N ALA A 619 2.58 8.63 13.84
CA ALA A 619 1.59 9.22 12.95
C ALA A 619 2.05 10.53 12.28
N PRO A 620 2.70 11.48 12.97
CA PRO A 620 3.22 12.68 12.33
C PRO A 620 4.30 12.39 11.27
N ALA A 621 5.17 11.41 11.50
CA ALA A 621 6.22 11.01 10.58
C ALA A 621 5.66 10.21 9.39
N LEU A 622 4.68 9.33 9.63
CA LEU A 622 3.94 8.61 8.57
C LEU A 622 3.25 9.58 7.61
N LYS A 623 2.61 10.63 8.15
CA LYS A 623 1.93 11.67 7.35
C LYS A 623 2.90 12.57 6.61
N ALA A 624 4.11 12.80 7.14
CA ALA A 624 5.13 13.65 6.54
C ALA A 624 5.92 12.95 5.44
N ALA A 625 6.01 11.62 5.47
CA ALA A 625 6.70 10.83 4.46
C ALA A 625 5.98 10.90 3.10
N ASP A 626 6.69 10.57 2.01
CA ASP A 626 6.07 10.40 0.70
C ASP A 626 5.17 9.17 0.66
N ILE A 627 5.50 8.17 1.51
CA ILE A 627 4.72 6.96 1.72
C ILE A 627 4.73 6.58 3.19
N GLY A 628 3.62 6.76 3.88
CA GLY A 628 3.42 6.24 5.22
C GLY A 628 2.98 4.78 5.20
N CYS A 629 3.65 3.91 5.97
CA CYS A 629 3.40 2.47 6.06
C CYS A 629 3.05 2.09 7.50
N ALA A 630 1.79 1.85 7.81
CA ALA A 630 1.36 1.45 9.14
C ALA A 630 1.32 -0.08 9.32
N MET A 631 1.54 -0.54 10.55
CA MET A 631 1.35 -1.95 10.91
C MET A 631 -0.13 -2.28 11.01
N GLY A 632 -0.52 -3.47 10.54
CA GLY A 632 -1.92 -3.89 10.49
C GLY A 632 -2.42 -4.58 11.75
N LYS A 633 -1.58 -5.47 12.34
CA LYS A 633 -1.92 -6.22 13.56
C LYS A 633 -1.69 -5.40 14.82
N ASN A 634 -0.47 -4.87 14.97
CA ASN A 634 -0.04 -4.15 16.16
C ASN A 634 -0.21 -2.64 16.04
N GLY A 635 -0.49 -2.13 14.82
CA GLY A 635 -0.63 -0.70 14.58
C GLY A 635 -1.91 -0.13 15.16
N THR A 636 -1.79 1.03 15.81
CA THR A 636 -2.94 1.81 16.29
C THR A 636 -3.74 2.38 15.12
N GLU A 637 -5.03 2.63 15.32
CA GLU A 637 -5.88 3.23 14.29
C GLU A 637 -5.39 4.65 13.91
N VAL A 638 -4.74 5.37 14.83
CA VAL A 638 -4.06 6.65 14.55
C VAL A 638 -2.97 6.47 13.50
N ALA A 639 -2.08 5.48 13.68
CA ALA A 639 -1.02 5.19 12.72
C ALA A 639 -1.60 4.75 11.35
N LYS A 640 -2.60 3.86 11.37
CA LYS A 640 -3.32 3.42 10.17
C LYS A 640 -4.02 4.59 9.46
N GLY A 641 -4.62 5.51 10.23
CA GLY A 641 -5.28 6.71 9.72
C GLY A 641 -4.34 7.67 9.01
N ALA A 642 -3.13 7.84 9.54
CA ALA A 642 -2.09 8.71 8.99
C ALA A 642 -1.36 8.12 7.77
N ALA A 643 -1.36 6.79 7.62
CA ALA A 643 -0.60 6.08 6.61
C ALA A 643 -1.30 6.00 5.24
N ASP A 644 -0.50 5.86 4.19
CA ASP A 644 -0.95 5.62 2.81
C ASP A 644 -1.14 4.14 2.51
N MET A 645 -0.44 3.26 3.25
CA MET A 645 -0.58 1.81 3.14
C MET A 645 -0.50 1.12 4.50
N ILE A 646 -1.12 -0.07 4.60
CA ILE A 646 -1.16 -0.90 5.80
C ILE A 646 -0.56 -2.27 5.48
N LEU A 647 0.37 -2.72 6.34
CA LEU A 647 1.03 -4.02 6.26
C LEU A 647 0.31 -5.01 7.18
N MET A 648 -0.52 -5.87 6.62
CA MET A 648 -1.39 -6.78 7.39
C MET A 648 -0.65 -7.82 8.24
N ASP A 649 0.63 -8.06 7.96
CA ASP A 649 1.49 -9.03 8.66
C ASP A 649 2.58 -8.39 9.52
N ASP A 650 2.63 -7.05 9.56
CA ASP A 650 3.63 -6.26 10.29
C ASP A 650 5.08 -6.59 9.89
N ASN A 651 5.33 -6.97 8.64
CA ASN A 651 6.63 -7.47 8.19
C ASN A 651 7.32 -6.51 7.22
N PHE A 652 8.59 -6.17 7.49
CA PHE A 652 9.42 -5.35 6.62
C PHE A 652 9.56 -5.94 5.21
N ALA A 653 9.64 -7.27 5.08
CA ALA A 653 9.73 -7.94 3.78
C ALA A 653 8.52 -7.65 2.88
N THR A 654 7.36 -7.43 3.46
CA THR A 654 6.14 -7.07 2.73
C THR A 654 6.23 -5.68 2.09
N ILE A 655 6.97 -4.74 2.70
CA ILE A 655 7.25 -3.43 2.09
C ILE A 655 8.06 -3.60 0.82
N VAL A 656 9.09 -4.44 0.86
CA VAL A 656 9.97 -4.70 -0.29
C VAL A 656 9.18 -5.35 -1.43
N GLU A 657 8.28 -6.26 -1.10
CA GLU A 657 7.39 -6.87 -2.09
C GLU A 657 6.38 -5.85 -2.65
N ALA A 658 5.88 -4.96 -1.82
CA ALA A 658 5.01 -3.87 -2.26
C ALA A 658 5.74 -2.88 -3.18
N VAL A 659 7.02 -2.57 -2.92
CA VAL A 659 7.87 -1.78 -3.84
C VAL A 659 8.04 -2.48 -5.18
N ARG A 660 8.28 -3.80 -5.18
CA ARG A 660 8.37 -4.61 -6.40
C ARG A 660 7.09 -4.53 -7.23
N GLU A 661 5.94 -4.72 -6.60
CA GLU A 661 4.64 -4.60 -7.27
C GLU A 661 4.40 -3.16 -7.76
N GLY A 662 4.74 -2.13 -6.98
CA GLY A 662 4.63 -0.72 -7.39
C GLY A 662 5.46 -0.42 -8.63
N ARG A 663 6.71 -0.91 -8.70
CA ARG A 663 7.57 -0.81 -9.90
C ARG A 663 6.93 -1.52 -11.09
N GLY A 664 6.40 -2.73 -10.90
CA GLY A 664 5.71 -3.49 -11.94
C GLY A 664 4.47 -2.79 -12.47
N ILE A 665 3.64 -2.23 -11.59
CA ILE A 665 2.43 -1.47 -11.97
C ILE A 665 2.80 -0.24 -12.80
N TYR A 666 3.79 0.53 -12.37
CA TYR A 666 4.26 1.70 -13.12
C TYR A 666 4.80 1.32 -14.50
N GLU A 667 5.58 0.24 -14.59
CA GLU A 667 6.07 -0.28 -15.86
C GLU A 667 4.95 -0.72 -16.78
N ASN A 668 3.94 -1.41 -16.26
CA ASN A 668 2.79 -1.86 -17.03
C ASN A 668 1.96 -0.69 -17.57
N ILE A 669 1.79 0.37 -16.76
CA ILE A 669 1.18 1.62 -17.22
C ILE A 669 2.02 2.20 -18.37
N ARG A 670 3.32 2.26 -18.24
CA ARG A 670 4.24 2.77 -19.27
C ARG A 670 4.18 1.95 -20.56
N LYS A 671 4.11 0.61 -20.46
CA LYS A 671 3.94 -0.32 -21.60
C LYS A 671 2.62 -0.06 -22.33
N ALA A 672 1.52 0.08 -21.59
CA ALA A 672 0.21 0.38 -22.16
C ALA A 672 0.16 1.76 -22.85
N VAL A 673 0.74 2.79 -22.22
CA VAL A 673 0.86 4.14 -22.80
C VAL A 673 1.70 4.10 -24.08
N HIS A 674 2.85 3.43 -24.07
CA HIS A 674 3.71 3.27 -25.24
C HIS A 674 2.97 2.59 -26.39
N PHE A 675 2.29 1.49 -26.10
CA PHE A 675 1.51 0.74 -27.08
C PHE A 675 0.43 1.62 -27.74
N LEU A 676 -0.42 2.27 -26.95
CA LEU A 676 -1.51 3.09 -27.46
C LEU A 676 -1.01 4.28 -28.28
N LEU A 677 0.04 4.96 -27.82
CA LEU A 677 0.57 6.12 -28.53
C LEU A 677 1.26 5.71 -29.83
N SER A 678 1.97 4.60 -29.90
CA SER A 678 2.58 4.11 -31.13
C SER A 678 1.51 3.66 -32.15
N SER A 679 0.42 3.04 -31.69
CA SER A 679 -0.73 2.70 -32.53
C SER A 679 -1.35 3.94 -33.17
N ASN A 680 -1.69 4.95 -32.36
CA ASN A 680 -2.30 6.19 -32.86
C ASN A 680 -1.39 6.95 -33.82
N ILE A 681 -0.08 6.99 -33.56
CA ILE A 681 0.86 7.59 -34.52
C ILE A 681 0.88 6.81 -35.82
N GLY A 682 0.78 5.48 -35.80
CA GLY A 682 0.65 4.63 -36.98
C GLY A 682 -0.56 4.98 -37.82
N GLU A 683 -1.72 5.19 -37.18
CA GLU A 683 -2.95 5.61 -37.83
C GLU A 683 -2.83 6.99 -38.49
N ILE A 684 -2.32 7.97 -37.71
CA ILE A 684 -2.09 9.33 -38.22
C ILE A 684 -1.14 9.30 -39.42
N MET A 685 -0.03 8.60 -39.34
CA MET A 685 0.97 8.51 -40.39
C MET A 685 0.41 7.84 -41.64
N THR A 686 -0.41 6.80 -41.49
CA THR A 686 -1.07 6.12 -42.64
C THR A 686 -1.93 7.09 -43.46
N ILE A 687 -2.76 7.89 -42.79
CA ILE A 687 -3.64 8.84 -43.50
C ILE A 687 -2.86 10.07 -43.99
N PHE A 688 -1.99 10.63 -43.13
CA PHE A 688 -1.23 11.84 -43.47
C PHE A 688 -0.33 11.64 -44.68
N VAL A 689 0.42 10.54 -44.73
CA VAL A 689 1.32 10.25 -45.85
C VAL A 689 0.53 9.98 -47.13
N ALA A 690 -0.55 9.18 -47.09
CA ALA A 690 -1.41 8.96 -48.22
C ALA A 690 -1.94 10.28 -48.81
N MET A 691 -2.38 11.18 -47.94
CA MET A 691 -2.90 12.50 -48.37
C MET A 691 -1.78 13.39 -48.95
N CYS A 692 -0.56 13.34 -48.40
CA CYS A 692 0.60 14.07 -48.96
C CYS A 692 0.92 13.61 -50.41
N PHE A 693 0.83 12.32 -50.67
CA PHE A 693 1.05 11.77 -52.04
C PHE A 693 -0.17 11.88 -52.94
N GLY A 694 -1.34 12.32 -52.47
CA GLY A 694 -2.56 12.44 -53.20
C GLY A 694 -3.23 11.10 -53.51
N TRP A 695 -2.98 10.11 -52.71
CA TRP A 695 -3.65 8.82 -52.79
C TRP A 695 -5.08 8.90 -52.25
N ALA A 696 -5.90 7.94 -52.62
CA ALA A 696 -7.21 7.78 -51.96
C ALA A 696 -7.04 7.47 -50.47
N THR A 697 -8.01 7.81 -49.64
CA THR A 697 -7.96 7.58 -48.19
C THR A 697 -7.84 6.08 -47.90
N PRO A 698 -6.72 5.62 -47.28
CA PRO A 698 -6.46 4.20 -47.06
C PRO A 698 -7.31 3.60 -45.96
N LEU A 699 -7.86 4.43 -45.08
CA LEU A 699 -8.68 4.00 -43.97
C LEU A 699 -9.91 4.89 -43.80
N LEU A 700 -11.05 4.29 -43.47
CA LEU A 700 -12.30 5.00 -43.23
C LEU A 700 -12.50 5.25 -41.73
N PRO A 701 -13.33 6.27 -41.35
CA PRO A 701 -13.60 6.59 -39.93
C PRO A 701 -14.03 5.41 -39.07
N ILE A 702 -14.95 4.59 -39.62
CA ILE A 702 -15.46 3.40 -38.93
C ILE A 702 -14.34 2.37 -38.63
N GLN A 703 -13.38 2.23 -39.55
CA GLN A 703 -12.26 1.31 -39.42
C GLN A 703 -11.28 1.77 -38.30
N LEU A 704 -10.98 3.07 -38.24
CA LEU A 704 -10.16 3.67 -37.20
C LEU A 704 -10.77 3.52 -35.80
N LEU A 705 -12.07 3.81 -35.69
CA LEU A 705 -12.79 3.63 -34.43
C LEU A 705 -12.83 2.16 -33.97
N TRP A 706 -12.96 1.23 -34.95
CA TRP A 706 -12.86 -0.20 -34.64
C TRP A 706 -11.49 -0.57 -34.05
N VAL A 707 -10.42 -0.06 -34.64
CA VAL A 707 -9.06 -0.32 -34.22
C VAL A 707 -8.87 0.18 -32.77
N ASN A 708 -9.15 1.45 -32.51
CA ASN A 708 -8.97 2.06 -31.21
C ASN A 708 -9.82 1.40 -30.10
N LEU A 709 -11.05 1.03 -30.42
CA LEU A 709 -12.00 0.52 -29.46
C LEU A 709 -11.81 -0.96 -29.16
N VAL A 710 -11.58 -1.77 -30.20
CA VAL A 710 -11.59 -3.22 -30.11
C VAL A 710 -10.18 -3.78 -30.07
N THR A 711 -9.34 -3.41 -31.06
CA THR A 711 -8.03 -4.05 -31.20
C THR A 711 -6.96 -3.46 -30.31
N ASP A 712 -7.08 -2.19 -29.90
CA ASP A 712 -6.10 -1.55 -29.03
C ASP A 712 -6.44 -1.66 -27.55
N SER A 713 -7.72 -1.58 -27.18
CA SER A 713 -8.12 -1.61 -25.77
C SER A 713 -7.82 -2.94 -25.07
N LEU A 714 -8.05 -4.08 -25.74
CA LEU A 714 -7.84 -5.41 -25.16
C LEU A 714 -6.36 -5.68 -24.85
N PRO A 715 -5.41 -5.48 -25.79
CA PRO A 715 -3.98 -5.64 -25.50
C PRO A 715 -3.47 -4.65 -24.46
N ALA A 716 -3.92 -3.39 -24.49
CA ALA A 716 -3.50 -2.40 -23.51
C ALA A 716 -3.87 -2.78 -22.07
N ILE A 717 -5.10 -3.29 -21.84
CA ILE A 717 -5.50 -3.84 -20.54
C ILE A 717 -4.67 -5.08 -20.20
N ALA A 718 -4.40 -5.95 -21.16
CA ALA A 718 -3.61 -7.16 -20.94
C ALA A 718 -2.14 -6.85 -20.60
N LEU A 719 -1.53 -5.82 -21.19
CA LEU A 719 -0.22 -5.30 -20.83
C LEU A 719 -0.22 -4.73 -19.40
N GLY A 720 -1.31 -4.10 -19.00
CA GLY A 720 -1.48 -3.57 -17.64
C GLY A 720 -1.46 -4.63 -16.54
N VAL A 721 -1.73 -5.89 -16.85
CA VAL A 721 -1.71 -7.02 -15.90
C VAL A 721 -0.48 -7.92 -16.04
N ASP A 722 0.50 -7.54 -16.85
CA ASP A 722 1.75 -8.32 -17.01
C ASP A 722 2.47 -8.48 -15.64
N PRO A 723 3.09 -9.63 -15.36
CA PRO A 723 3.93 -9.78 -14.17
C PRO A 723 5.08 -8.78 -14.18
N ALA A 724 5.49 -8.31 -13.00
CA ALA A 724 6.69 -7.48 -12.88
C ALA A 724 7.91 -8.22 -13.42
N ASP A 725 8.78 -7.51 -14.14
CA ASP A 725 10.02 -8.09 -14.66
C ASP A 725 10.90 -8.59 -13.52
N ALA A 726 11.56 -9.75 -13.69
CA ALA A 726 12.33 -10.41 -12.64
C ALA A 726 13.49 -9.54 -12.13
N ASP A 727 14.04 -8.68 -12.96
CA ASP A 727 15.14 -7.76 -12.65
C ASP A 727 14.69 -6.39 -12.12
N SER A 728 13.40 -6.20 -11.90
CA SER A 728 12.85 -4.93 -11.40
C SER A 728 13.47 -4.48 -10.06
N MET A 729 13.95 -5.42 -9.24
CA MET A 729 14.64 -5.19 -7.97
C MET A 729 16.17 -5.29 -8.08
N GLU A 730 16.72 -5.32 -9.28
CA GLU A 730 18.16 -5.20 -9.56
C GLU A 730 18.52 -3.83 -10.16
N GLN A 731 17.52 -3.03 -10.47
CA GLN A 731 17.67 -1.69 -11.03
C GLN A 731 17.49 -0.64 -9.93
N PRO A 732 18.28 0.47 -9.97
CA PRO A 732 18.11 1.57 -9.02
C PRO A 732 16.72 2.23 -9.19
N PRO A 733 16.24 2.95 -8.15
CA PRO A 733 15.02 3.74 -8.24
C PRO A 733 15.10 4.74 -9.38
N ARG A 734 14.00 4.97 -10.07
CA ARG A 734 13.96 5.92 -11.17
C ARG A 734 14.02 7.35 -10.65
N LYS A 735 14.94 8.14 -11.22
CA LYS A 735 15.02 9.58 -10.95
C LYS A 735 14.03 10.33 -11.83
N GLY A 736 13.05 10.97 -11.22
CA GLY A 736 12.08 11.84 -11.88
C GLY A 736 10.77 11.16 -12.28
N ASN A 737 9.69 11.93 -12.21
CA ASN A 737 8.30 11.51 -12.45
C ASN A 737 7.89 11.57 -13.94
N SER A 738 8.79 11.38 -14.92
CA SER A 738 8.45 11.47 -16.32
C SER A 738 8.12 10.09 -16.90
N LEU A 739 6.87 9.92 -17.36
CA LEU A 739 6.44 8.72 -18.10
C LEU A 739 7.24 8.52 -19.39
N PHE A 740 7.72 9.61 -19.97
CA PHE A 740 8.41 9.66 -21.27
C PHE A 740 9.94 9.69 -21.17
N SER A 741 10.51 9.21 -20.05
CA SER A 741 11.97 9.09 -19.91
C SER A 741 12.56 8.04 -20.84
N ASP A 742 13.89 7.99 -20.90
CA ASP A 742 14.70 6.94 -21.56
C ASP A 742 14.47 6.78 -23.08
N GLY A 743 14.18 7.88 -23.77
CA GLY A 743 14.00 7.84 -25.23
C GLY A 743 12.67 7.24 -25.71
N MET A 744 11.70 7.09 -24.83
CA MET A 744 10.40 6.52 -25.16
C MET A 744 9.67 7.27 -26.28
N VAL A 745 9.76 8.61 -26.30
CA VAL A 745 9.11 9.42 -27.36
C VAL A 745 9.67 9.08 -28.75
N SER A 746 10.96 8.88 -28.89
CA SER A 746 11.56 8.49 -30.17
C SER A 746 11.16 7.08 -30.59
N ARG A 747 11.05 6.15 -29.66
CA ARG A 747 10.58 4.78 -29.93
C ARG A 747 9.11 4.79 -30.37
N ILE A 748 8.23 5.50 -29.66
CA ILE A 748 6.82 5.67 -30.02
C ILE A 748 6.71 6.21 -31.46
N ALA A 749 7.50 7.23 -31.82
CA ALA A 749 7.48 7.81 -33.15
C ALA A 749 7.98 6.84 -34.23
N LEU A 750 9.09 6.11 -33.99
CA LEU A 750 9.66 5.15 -34.93
C LEU A 750 8.75 3.93 -35.15
N GLU A 751 8.24 3.35 -34.06
CA GLU A 751 7.37 2.18 -34.10
C GLU A 751 6.02 2.52 -34.73
N GLY A 752 5.44 3.69 -34.39
CA GLY A 752 4.23 4.18 -35.04
C GLY A 752 4.44 4.45 -36.54
N ALA A 753 5.56 5.09 -36.93
CA ALA A 753 5.92 5.28 -38.32
C ALA A 753 6.06 3.94 -39.07
N MET A 754 6.68 2.94 -38.44
CA MET A 754 6.79 1.57 -39.00
C MET A 754 5.41 0.97 -39.25
N ILE A 755 4.50 0.99 -38.27
CA ILE A 755 3.15 0.45 -38.38
C ILE A 755 2.39 1.16 -39.52
N GLY A 756 2.45 2.49 -39.57
CA GLY A 756 1.81 3.28 -40.59
C GLY A 756 2.37 2.99 -41.99
N MET A 757 3.69 2.79 -42.11
CA MET A 757 4.33 2.44 -43.39
C MET A 757 3.90 1.05 -43.89
N LEU A 758 3.78 0.07 -42.97
CA LEU A 758 3.29 -1.28 -43.31
C LEU A 758 1.83 -1.25 -43.80
N ALA A 759 1.00 -0.45 -43.17
CA ALA A 759 -0.39 -0.26 -43.62
C ALA A 759 -0.47 0.42 -45.00
N LEU A 760 0.37 1.42 -45.26
CA LEU A 760 0.47 2.07 -46.59
C LEU A 760 0.99 1.13 -47.65
N LEU A 761 1.97 0.28 -47.32
CA LEU A 761 2.50 -0.73 -48.22
C LEU A 761 1.40 -1.74 -48.61
N ALA A 762 0.61 -2.17 -47.61
CA ALA A 762 -0.52 -3.06 -47.81
C ALA A 762 -1.58 -2.40 -48.76
N PHE A 763 -1.88 -1.11 -48.49
CA PHE A 763 -2.78 -0.32 -49.36
C PHE A 763 -2.28 -0.28 -50.79
N GLY A 764 -0.99 0.05 -50.99
CA GLY A 764 -0.39 0.15 -52.31
C GLY A 764 -0.37 -1.20 -53.06
N ILE A 765 0.01 -2.29 -52.39
CA ILE A 765 -0.01 -3.65 -52.96
C ILE A 765 -1.44 -4.04 -53.37
N GLY A 766 -2.42 -3.84 -52.47
CA GLY A 766 -3.81 -4.17 -52.70
C GLY A 766 -4.36 -3.41 -53.90
N HIS A 767 -4.11 -2.10 -53.99
CA HIS A 767 -4.58 -1.24 -55.06
C HIS A 767 -3.93 -1.54 -56.40
N ILE A 768 -2.61 -1.80 -56.42
CA ILE A 768 -1.90 -2.00 -57.70
C ILE A 768 -2.15 -3.39 -58.29
N TYR A 769 -2.26 -4.42 -57.48
CA TYR A 769 -2.26 -5.80 -57.93
C TYR A 769 -3.63 -6.51 -57.87
N PHE A 770 -4.57 -5.99 -57.07
CA PHE A 770 -5.81 -6.71 -56.76
C PHE A 770 -7.09 -5.86 -56.98
N ASP A 771 -7.00 -4.52 -57.01
CA ASP A 771 -8.15 -3.68 -57.31
C ASP A 771 -8.29 -3.48 -58.84
N GLU A 772 -9.54 -3.37 -59.33
CA GLU A 772 -9.87 -2.88 -60.68
C GLU A 772 -9.56 -1.40 -60.78
N GLU A 773 -9.38 -0.87 -62.04
CA GLU A 773 -9.07 0.54 -62.25
C GLU A 773 -10.15 1.44 -61.62
N GLY A 774 -9.68 2.28 -60.67
CA GLY A 774 -10.53 3.23 -59.90
C GLY A 774 -11.20 2.66 -58.66
N ALA A 775 -11.07 1.37 -58.37
CA ALA A 775 -11.48 0.77 -57.12
C ALA A 775 -10.34 0.85 -56.10
N TYR A 776 -10.68 0.98 -54.83
CA TYR A 776 -9.73 1.03 -53.72
C TYR A 776 -10.15 0.10 -52.54
N ILE A 777 -11.08 -0.82 -52.80
CA ILE A 777 -11.72 -1.60 -51.73
C ILE A 777 -10.76 -2.65 -51.18
N THR A 778 -10.06 -3.39 -52.04
CA THR A 778 -9.10 -4.43 -51.63
C THR A 778 -7.89 -3.79 -50.94
N GLY A 779 -7.36 -2.69 -51.52
CA GLY A 779 -6.26 -1.95 -50.89
C GLY A 779 -6.62 -1.43 -49.51
N ARG A 780 -7.80 -0.86 -49.29
CA ARG A 780 -8.32 -0.43 -47.98
C ARG A 780 -8.49 -1.59 -47.03
N THR A 781 -9.04 -2.70 -47.48
CA THR A 781 -9.24 -3.89 -46.66
C THR A 781 -7.91 -4.47 -46.21
N MET A 782 -6.90 -4.55 -47.10
CA MET A 782 -5.57 -5.01 -46.76
C MET A 782 -4.86 -4.03 -45.78
N ALA A 783 -4.99 -2.71 -45.96
CA ALA A 783 -4.43 -1.71 -45.04
C ALA A 783 -5.07 -1.79 -43.66
N PHE A 784 -6.39 -1.92 -43.60
CA PHE A 784 -7.12 -2.08 -42.34
C PHE A 784 -6.75 -3.38 -41.63
N ALA A 785 -6.61 -4.50 -42.35
CA ALA A 785 -6.18 -5.77 -41.78
C ALA A 785 -4.74 -5.71 -41.24
N VAL A 786 -3.79 -5.14 -42.01
CA VAL A 786 -2.39 -5.03 -41.60
C VAL A 786 -2.25 -4.10 -40.40
N LEU A 787 -2.92 -2.94 -40.40
CA LEU A 787 -2.87 -2.00 -39.27
C LEU A 787 -3.32 -2.70 -37.98
N SER A 788 -4.51 -3.28 -37.98
CA SER A 788 -5.09 -3.94 -36.81
C SER A 788 -4.26 -5.14 -36.34
N LEU A 789 -3.87 -6.04 -37.24
CA LEU A 789 -3.12 -7.25 -36.85
C LEU A 789 -1.68 -6.94 -36.44
N SER A 790 -1.02 -5.96 -37.08
CA SER A 790 0.34 -5.56 -36.68
C SER A 790 0.39 -4.95 -35.30
N GLN A 791 -0.62 -4.18 -34.90
CA GLN A 791 -0.76 -3.63 -33.54
C GLN A 791 -0.98 -4.73 -32.53
N LEU A 792 -1.89 -5.69 -32.76
CA LEU A 792 -2.11 -6.85 -31.90
C LEU A 792 -0.81 -7.65 -31.65
N ILE A 793 -0.01 -7.83 -32.70
CA ILE A 793 1.27 -8.53 -32.64
C ILE A 793 2.32 -7.67 -31.93
N HIS A 794 2.33 -6.36 -32.23
CA HIS A 794 3.27 -5.40 -31.61
C HIS A 794 3.10 -5.29 -30.11
N ALA A 795 1.91 -5.52 -29.56
CA ALA A 795 1.68 -5.57 -28.12
C ALA A 795 2.59 -6.58 -27.40
N PHE A 796 3.01 -7.67 -28.06
CA PHE A 796 3.99 -8.60 -27.48
C PHE A 796 5.39 -7.98 -27.38
N ASN A 797 5.76 -7.10 -28.33
CA ASN A 797 7.04 -6.39 -28.27
C ASN A 797 7.11 -5.45 -27.05
N MET A 798 5.95 -4.92 -26.60
CA MET A 798 5.86 -4.02 -25.45
C MET A 798 6.00 -4.71 -24.10
N ARG A 799 5.92 -6.04 -24.01
CA ARG A 799 5.94 -6.77 -22.73
C ARG A 799 7.20 -6.53 -21.91
N SER A 800 8.35 -6.36 -22.54
CA SER A 800 9.62 -6.13 -21.84
C SER A 800 10.65 -5.46 -22.74
N GLU A 801 11.61 -4.75 -22.16
CA GLU A 801 12.81 -4.29 -22.85
C GLU A 801 13.77 -5.45 -23.22
N HIS A 802 13.51 -6.65 -22.69
CA HIS A 802 14.25 -7.85 -23.04
C HIS A 802 13.68 -8.48 -24.33
N SER A 803 14.52 -9.31 -24.97
CA SER A 803 14.08 -10.06 -26.17
C SER A 803 12.92 -11.00 -25.84
N LEU A 804 11.94 -11.05 -26.73
CA LEU A 804 10.78 -11.95 -26.64
C LEU A 804 11.17 -13.44 -26.56
N PHE A 805 12.33 -13.81 -27.13
CA PHE A 805 12.84 -15.18 -27.07
C PHE A 805 13.36 -15.60 -25.67
N ARG A 806 13.50 -14.64 -24.73
CA ARG A 806 13.88 -14.90 -23.34
C ARG A 806 12.72 -14.89 -22.37
N ILE A 807 11.57 -14.42 -22.82
CA ILE A 807 10.36 -14.30 -21.99
C ILE A 807 9.37 -15.37 -22.47
N SER A 808 8.77 -16.09 -21.51
CA SER A 808 7.73 -17.06 -21.87
C SER A 808 6.51 -16.33 -22.45
N PRO A 809 6.07 -16.66 -23.67
CA PRO A 809 4.82 -16.14 -24.23
C PRO A 809 3.61 -16.43 -23.34
N LEU A 810 3.62 -17.58 -22.63
CA LEU A 810 2.57 -18.03 -21.71
C LEU A 810 2.56 -17.25 -20.38
N GLY A 811 3.58 -16.41 -20.12
CA GLY A 811 3.66 -15.62 -18.89
C GLY A 811 2.54 -14.59 -18.73
N ASN A 812 1.88 -14.19 -19.84
CA ASN A 812 0.68 -13.36 -19.81
C ASN A 812 -0.45 -13.99 -20.62
N PRO A 813 -1.28 -14.85 -20.04
CA PRO A 813 -2.38 -15.51 -20.73
C PRO A 813 -3.46 -14.54 -21.19
N MET A 814 -3.60 -13.38 -20.51
CA MET A 814 -4.57 -12.34 -20.92
C MET A 814 -4.17 -11.69 -22.25
N LEU A 815 -2.87 -11.50 -22.51
CA LEU A 815 -2.39 -10.97 -23.78
C LEU A 815 -2.58 -11.96 -24.92
N LEU A 816 -2.38 -13.26 -24.68
CA LEU A 816 -2.69 -14.31 -25.66
C LEU A 816 -4.18 -14.37 -25.98
N LEU A 817 -5.03 -14.23 -24.95
CA LEU A 817 -6.47 -14.18 -25.13
C LEU A 817 -6.88 -12.93 -25.91
N ALA A 818 -6.29 -11.77 -25.62
CA ALA A 818 -6.52 -10.52 -26.33
C ALA A 818 -6.13 -10.63 -27.82
N LEU A 819 -4.97 -11.24 -28.11
CA LEU A 819 -4.54 -11.53 -29.49
C LEU A 819 -5.55 -12.43 -30.20
N PHE A 820 -5.94 -13.55 -29.57
CA PHE A 820 -6.87 -14.51 -30.19
C PHE A 820 -8.24 -13.86 -30.47
N ILE A 821 -8.81 -13.17 -29.49
CA ILE A 821 -10.10 -12.47 -29.65
C ILE A 821 -9.98 -11.36 -30.71
N GLY A 822 -8.92 -10.54 -30.64
CA GLY A 822 -8.69 -9.46 -31.60
C GLY A 822 -8.53 -9.97 -33.02
N CYS A 823 -7.75 -11.01 -33.25
CA CYS A 823 -7.63 -11.65 -34.56
C CYS A 823 -8.96 -12.24 -35.06
N LEU A 824 -9.69 -12.95 -34.18
CA LEU A 824 -10.98 -13.54 -34.54
C LEU A 824 -12.00 -12.46 -34.95
N MET A 825 -12.06 -11.37 -34.19
CA MET A 825 -12.95 -10.25 -34.48
C MET A 825 -12.56 -9.54 -35.78
N GLN A 826 -11.25 -9.29 -35.98
CA GLN A 826 -10.75 -8.65 -37.20
C GLN A 826 -11.04 -9.48 -38.46
N ILE A 827 -10.79 -10.78 -38.41
CA ILE A 827 -11.12 -11.71 -39.51
C ILE A 827 -12.62 -11.77 -39.71
N GLY A 828 -13.41 -11.78 -38.63
CA GLY A 828 -14.87 -11.78 -38.67
C GLY A 828 -15.43 -10.57 -39.43
N VAL A 829 -14.92 -9.36 -39.15
CA VAL A 829 -15.33 -8.11 -39.82
C VAL A 829 -15.08 -8.18 -41.35
N ILE A 830 -13.97 -8.80 -41.76
CA ILE A 830 -13.60 -8.87 -43.16
C ILE A 830 -14.34 -10.00 -43.88
N MET A 831 -14.58 -11.14 -43.25
CA MET A 831 -15.09 -12.34 -43.89
C MET A 831 -16.61 -12.50 -43.83
N VAL A 832 -17.28 -11.86 -42.83
CA VAL A 832 -18.73 -11.96 -42.65
C VAL A 832 -19.43 -10.86 -43.45
N LEU A 833 -20.11 -11.21 -44.54
CA LEU A 833 -20.70 -10.28 -45.49
C LEU A 833 -21.47 -9.10 -44.88
N PRO A 834 -22.41 -9.27 -43.91
CA PRO A 834 -23.12 -8.14 -43.33
C PRO A 834 -22.21 -7.15 -42.58
N LEU A 835 -21.17 -7.64 -41.95
CA LEU A 835 -20.16 -6.81 -41.26
C LEU A 835 -19.25 -6.14 -42.31
N ALA A 836 -18.81 -6.86 -43.34
CA ALA A 836 -17.98 -6.32 -44.41
C ALA A 836 -18.64 -5.12 -45.09
N GLU A 837 -19.96 -5.17 -45.35
CA GLU A 837 -20.72 -4.07 -45.93
C GLU A 837 -20.74 -2.84 -45.02
N ILE A 838 -20.93 -3.03 -43.68
CA ILE A 838 -20.93 -1.94 -42.72
C ILE A 838 -19.54 -1.27 -42.66
N PHE A 839 -18.48 -2.05 -42.64
CA PHE A 839 -17.10 -1.55 -42.57
C PHE A 839 -16.53 -1.17 -43.93
N LYS A 840 -17.30 -1.29 -45.04
CA LYS A 840 -16.91 -1.01 -46.42
C LYS A 840 -15.60 -1.71 -46.81
N VAL A 841 -15.52 -3.02 -46.48
CA VAL A 841 -14.41 -3.94 -46.80
C VAL A 841 -14.89 -5.08 -47.68
N CYS A 842 -13.96 -5.79 -48.31
CA CYS A 842 -14.26 -6.99 -49.10
C CYS A 842 -13.59 -8.24 -48.51
N PRO A 843 -14.16 -9.42 -48.66
CA PRO A 843 -13.50 -10.66 -48.32
C PRO A 843 -12.18 -10.84 -49.06
N LEU A 844 -11.10 -11.09 -48.34
CA LEU A 844 -9.76 -11.29 -48.89
C LEU A 844 -9.56 -12.76 -49.32
N ASN A 845 -8.86 -12.97 -50.43
CA ASN A 845 -8.45 -14.30 -50.87
C ASN A 845 -7.19 -14.82 -50.16
N GLY A 846 -6.79 -16.08 -50.39
CA GLY A 846 -5.66 -16.71 -49.70
C GLY A 846 -4.32 -16.00 -49.96
N THR A 847 -4.08 -15.43 -51.12
CA THR A 847 -2.84 -14.70 -51.46
C THR A 847 -2.80 -13.37 -50.73
N GLU A 848 -3.91 -12.64 -50.68
CA GLU A 848 -4.04 -11.39 -49.97
C GLU A 848 -3.83 -11.57 -48.46
N TRP A 849 -4.44 -12.63 -47.86
CA TRP A 849 -4.20 -12.99 -46.45
C TRP A 849 -2.74 -13.36 -46.18
N LEU A 850 -2.04 -14.00 -47.12
CA LEU A 850 -0.64 -14.34 -46.96
C LEU A 850 0.23 -13.07 -46.92
N ILE A 851 -0.05 -12.09 -47.77
CA ILE A 851 0.62 -10.78 -47.80
C ILE A 851 0.32 -10.02 -46.51
N VAL A 852 -0.95 -9.95 -46.11
CA VAL A 852 -1.38 -9.32 -44.86
C VAL A 852 -0.67 -9.93 -43.65
N GLY A 853 -0.62 -11.28 -43.58
CA GLY A 853 0.07 -11.98 -42.49
C GLY A 853 1.56 -11.70 -42.46
N ALA A 854 2.24 -11.69 -43.59
CA ALA A 854 3.66 -11.37 -43.70
C ALA A 854 3.98 -9.96 -43.21
N LEU A 855 3.18 -8.96 -43.66
CA LEU A 855 3.34 -7.57 -43.26
C LEU A 855 2.99 -7.36 -41.78
N ALA A 856 1.95 -8.00 -41.25
CA ALA A 856 1.53 -7.90 -39.85
C ALA A 856 2.58 -8.50 -38.87
N LEU A 857 3.35 -9.50 -39.30
CA LEU A 857 4.42 -10.09 -38.51
C LEU A 857 5.74 -9.28 -38.51
N THR A 858 5.90 -8.33 -39.42
CA THR A 858 7.13 -7.52 -39.58
C THR A 858 7.55 -6.75 -38.30
N PRO A 859 6.65 -6.22 -37.45
CA PRO A 859 7.06 -5.55 -36.21
C PRO A 859 7.87 -6.42 -35.26
N LEU A 860 7.69 -7.74 -35.25
CA LEU A 860 8.45 -8.64 -34.36
C LEU A 860 9.96 -8.59 -34.63
N PRO A 861 10.46 -8.91 -35.83
CA PRO A 861 11.90 -8.89 -36.07
C PRO A 861 12.48 -7.48 -36.06
N VAL A 862 11.75 -6.44 -36.45
CA VAL A 862 12.25 -5.08 -36.47
C VAL A 862 12.52 -4.57 -35.04
N VAL A 863 11.55 -4.73 -34.13
CA VAL A 863 11.73 -4.30 -32.73
C VAL A 863 12.74 -5.17 -31.99
N GLU A 864 12.85 -6.46 -32.32
CA GLU A 864 13.93 -7.30 -31.76
C GLU A 864 15.34 -6.82 -32.19
N LEU A 865 15.49 -6.37 -33.42
CA LEU A 865 16.73 -5.76 -33.89
C LEU A 865 17.05 -4.44 -33.18
N GLU A 866 16.03 -3.61 -32.94
CA GLU A 866 16.15 -2.38 -32.16
C GLU A 866 16.64 -2.68 -30.74
N LYS A 867 15.98 -3.62 -30.05
CA LYS A 867 16.38 -4.07 -28.70
C LYS A 867 17.83 -4.59 -28.66
N LEU A 868 18.26 -5.28 -29.68
CA LEU A 868 19.65 -5.75 -29.80
C LEU A 868 20.64 -4.61 -29.97
N CYS A 869 20.31 -3.57 -30.76
CA CYS A 869 21.13 -2.39 -30.98
C CYS A 869 21.27 -1.56 -29.68
N ASP A 870 20.16 -1.35 -28.97
CA ASP A 870 20.14 -0.62 -27.69
C ASP A 870 20.98 -1.32 -26.63
N ARG A 871 20.90 -2.64 -26.51
CA ARG A 871 21.74 -3.42 -25.61
C ARG A 871 23.23 -3.27 -25.92
N ARG A 872 23.61 -3.21 -27.19
CA ARG A 872 25.01 -2.97 -27.56
C ARG A 872 25.48 -1.58 -27.21
N ARG A 873 24.60 -0.57 -27.30
CA ARG A 873 24.89 0.82 -26.92
C ARG A 873 25.06 0.98 -25.39
N ARG A 874 24.22 0.32 -24.60
CA ARG A 874 24.29 0.36 -23.11
C ARG A 874 25.53 -0.40 -22.56
N LYS A 875 26.12 -1.33 -23.33
CA LYS A 875 27.35 -2.06 -22.93
C LYS A 875 28.65 -1.35 -23.32
N LYS A 876 28.61 -0.34 -24.17
CA LYS A 876 29.72 0.57 -24.48
C LYS A 876 29.63 1.81 -23.58
#